data_101e65e44a60c7d9f6c3dad6c5b7ccfb
#
_entry.id   101e65e44a60c7d9f6c3dad6c5b7ccfb
#
_cell.length_a   1.000
_cell.length_b   1.000
_cell.length_c   1.000
_cell.angle_alpha   90.00
_cell.angle_beta   90.00
_cell.angle_gamma   90.00
#
_symmetry.space_group_name_H-M   'P 1'
#
loop_
_entity.id
_entity.type
_entity.pdbx_description
1 polymer ?
#
loop_
_entity_poly.entity_id
_entity_poly.type
_entity_poly.pdbx_seq_one_letter_code
_entity_poly.pdbx_strand_id
1 'polypeptide(L)'
;MFFLLLTLSMTAKNVTVGGKLISASDQKPLPFATISVSLEASPENNIKKFATREDGTFSTTLSPGKYIFLFHFVGMDDLTKKIETTESVNPLELGSIAMSEGATELDEVKVTAQRPLVKVEIDKLTYSAKDDPESSTSNVLDLLRKVPLITVDGEDEIQLKGSSNFKIYLNGKPSNMISGNPSQVLKSMPANSVKDVEVITDPGAKYDAEGIGGIINIVTDKRIDDGYSGSVGANADDFGGYGGNAYLATKYGKFGFTGNAGYFHHARPESESNFRREDTAPNPINTLTLDGTNKSDGGGLFLNGSMSYEPDTLNLFNLSASHFGGEFTSLNLQEARSVGARPYSYNTRSESISQFGGMNLSADYQRSFKKKGEMLTASYRFESNPNDSEYESAYDEVTGSFYYPDGYRNKSANDAGGREHTGQVDYVNPLNEKHSLEAGLKYIFRDNSSRADHTFFDVTDNTWKPDTERKNDLDHTQNITSGYAGYSYKAGKVGMKLGLRGENTKQEVHFMSTDSNTVVRTDFFDLVPSVTLSYQLGMTRTLRGGYNMRISRPGIWYLNPYVNDVDPNNISYGNRYLDAEQQHNFNINYGSFSQKLNYNATLSYAYARNAVTGYSFVKDGVTHNTYANIGRNQTLGTNIYVSWTPTQMIRTYLNGGINYTDIQSTEDSALRNNGFSGRAFGGLTFTFPKDFRVGANGGLFMNRVQLQTEQSAFYFYSFSLQKSLLNKKLDLSFNVQNLFSRFMASTSTTTGVGFTQKNEFMNPVRNFRLSVTYRFGDLKTSMKRVQRSISNEDVMQGESNTQQSTSTSTSTPAAK
;
A
#
# COMPACT_ATOMS: atom_id res chain seq x y z
N MET A 1 -16.83 -30.39 -49.74
CA MET A 1 -17.46 -29.28 -50.49
C MET A 1 -18.41 -28.57 -49.50
N PHE A 2 -17.83 -27.67 -48.66
CA PHE A 2 -18.54 -26.87 -47.70
C PHE A 2 -18.54 -25.43 -48.17
N PHE A 3 -19.73 -24.91 -48.47
CA PHE A 3 -19.93 -23.52 -48.90
C PHE A 3 -19.86 -22.62 -47.70
N LEU A 4 -18.85 -21.75 -47.66
CA LEU A 4 -18.70 -20.67 -46.64
C LEU A 4 -19.48 -19.45 -47.14
N LEU A 5 -20.63 -19.19 -46.57
CA LEU A 5 -21.38 -17.95 -46.79
C LEU A 5 -20.72 -16.83 -45.96
N LEU A 6 -19.92 -15.98 -46.59
CA LEU A 6 -19.46 -14.71 -46.07
C LEU A 6 -20.65 -13.72 -46.14
N THR A 7 -21.29 -13.45 -45.01
CA THR A 7 -22.16 -12.28 -44.85
C THR A 7 -21.27 -11.05 -44.67
N LEU A 8 -21.16 -10.21 -45.68
CA LEU A 8 -20.57 -8.86 -45.55
C LEU A 8 -21.50 -8.04 -44.65
N SER A 9 -21.17 -7.88 -43.40
CA SER A 9 -21.78 -6.82 -42.56
C SER A 9 -21.19 -5.49 -43.04
N MET A 10 -21.97 -4.69 -43.76
CA MET A 10 -21.66 -3.29 -44.02
C MET A 10 -21.65 -2.56 -42.66
N THR A 11 -20.52 -2.33 -42.10
CA THR A 11 -20.36 -1.44 -40.93
C THR A 11 -20.54 0.00 -41.40
N ALA A 12 -21.68 0.61 -41.07
CA ALA A 12 -21.88 2.04 -41.30
C ALA A 12 -20.75 2.84 -40.67
N LYS A 13 -20.09 3.68 -41.48
CA LYS A 13 -18.94 4.46 -41.02
C LYS A 13 -19.43 5.57 -40.11
N ASN A 14 -18.95 5.57 -38.87
CA ASN A 14 -19.32 6.58 -37.88
C ASN A 14 -18.87 7.97 -38.35
N VAL A 15 -19.70 8.96 -38.10
CA VAL A 15 -19.51 10.39 -38.42
C VAL A 15 -19.02 11.08 -37.13
N THR A 16 -17.91 11.83 -37.25
CA THR A 16 -17.43 12.68 -36.15
C THR A 16 -18.18 14.03 -36.20
N VAL A 17 -18.85 14.37 -35.11
CA VAL A 17 -19.53 15.66 -34.92
C VAL A 17 -18.76 16.52 -33.95
N GLY A 18 -18.33 17.72 -34.37
CA GLY A 18 -17.55 18.67 -33.57
C GLY A 18 -18.19 20.05 -33.51
N GLY A 19 -17.78 20.83 -32.52
CA GLY A 19 -18.21 22.23 -32.38
C GLY A 19 -17.60 22.89 -31.14
N LYS A 20 -17.93 24.18 -30.94
CA LYS A 20 -17.49 24.96 -29.79
C LYS A 20 -18.66 25.66 -29.12
N LEU A 21 -18.84 25.49 -27.80
CA LEU A 21 -19.82 26.24 -27.02
C LEU A 21 -19.19 27.57 -26.52
N ILE A 22 -19.94 28.65 -26.67
CA ILE A 22 -19.57 29.97 -26.21
C ILE A 22 -20.76 30.65 -25.52
N SER A 23 -20.50 31.58 -24.64
CA SER A 23 -21.50 32.52 -24.10
C SER A 23 -21.92 33.55 -25.16
N ALA A 24 -23.24 33.78 -25.29
CA ALA A 24 -23.75 34.77 -26.23
C ALA A 24 -23.40 36.23 -25.83
N SER A 25 -23.26 36.51 -24.51
CA SER A 25 -23.02 37.82 -23.96
C SER A 25 -21.58 38.30 -24.12
N ASP A 26 -20.57 37.43 -23.89
CA ASP A 26 -19.16 37.83 -23.87
C ASP A 26 -18.26 37.02 -24.81
N GLN A 27 -18.84 36.14 -25.61
CA GLN A 27 -18.17 35.27 -26.59
C GLN A 27 -17.10 34.34 -25.98
N LYS A 28 -17.03 34.21 -24.64
CA LYS A 28 -16.09 33.31 -23.99
C LYS A 28 -16.48 31.87 -24.14
N PRO A 29 -15.50 30.95 -24.23
CA PRO A 29 -15.79 29.52 -24.25
C PRO A 29 -16.47 29.07 -22.97
N LEU A 30 -17.43 28.12 -23.10
CA LEU A 30 -18.12 27.50 -22.00
C LEU A 30 -17.48 26.12 -21.71
N PRO A 31 -16.53 26.06 -20.78
CA PRO A 31 -15.86 24.82 -20.45
C PRO A 31 -16.75 23.90 -19.64
N PHE A 32 -16.66 22.62 -19.92
CA PHE A 32 -17.38 21.55 -19.20
C PHE A 32 -18.90 21.68 -19.23
N ALA A 33 -19.45 22.34 -20.23
CA ALA A 33 -20.87 22.32 -20.52
C ALA A 33 -21.29 20.90 -20.88
N THR A 34 -22.40 20.45 -20.34
CA THR A 34 -22.92 19.11 -20.61
C THR A 34 -23.65 19.04 -21.95
N ILE A 35 -23.35 18.03 -22.75
CA ILE A 35 -23.99 17.76 -24.01
C ILE A 35 -24.64 16.38 -23.94
N SER A 36 -25.97 16.33 -24.05
CA SER A 36 -26.74 15.09 -24.10
C SER A 36 -27.24 14.86 -25.53
N VAL A 37 -27.07 13.64 -26.03
CA VAL A 37 -27.48 13.26 -27.39
C VAL A 37 -28.52 12.16 -27.30
N SER A 38 -29.68 12.35 -27.92
CA SER A 38 -30.71 11.35 -28.07
C SER A 38 -31.09 11.15 -29.54
N LEU A 39 -31.70 10.03 -29.88
CA LEU A 39 -32.28 9.84 -31.20
C LEU A 39 -33.53 10.70 -31.34
N GLU A 40 -33.74 11.32 -32.48
CA GLU A 40 -34.98 12.09 -32.75
C GLU A 40 -36.25 11.25 -32.58
N ALA A 41 -36.15 9.94 -32.86
CA ALA A 41 -37.26 8.97 -32.69
C ALA A 41 -37.53 8.58 -31.22
N SER A 42 -36.57 8.89 -30.28
CA SER A 42 -36.71 8.54 -28.86
C SER A 42 -36.03 9.63 -28.00
N PRO A 43 -36.62 10.84 -27.91
CA PRO A 43 -36.00 11.99 -27.26
C PRO A 43 -35.71 11.80 -25.75
N GLU A 44 -36.50 10.97 -25.08
CA GLU A 44 -36.40 10.68 -23.65
C GLU A 44 -35.17 9.83 -23.29
N ASN A 45 -34.57 9.13 -24.26
CA ASN A 45 -33.47 8.24 -24.04
C ASN A 45 -32.16 8.82 -24.57
N ASN A 46 -31.30 9.28 -23.67
CA ASN A 46 -29.96 9.72 -24.03
C ASN A 46 -29.07 8.54 -24.42
N ILE A 47 -28.64 8.49 -25.68
CA ILE A 47 -27.73 7.49 -26.23
C ILE A 47 -26.25 7.85 -25.94
N LYS A 48 -25.97 9.13 -25.70
CA LYS A 48 -24.65 9.64 -25.42
C LYS A 48 -24.69 10.90 -24.57
N LYS A 49 -23.73 11.04 -23.66
CA LYS A 49 -23.58 12.22 -22.81
C LYS A 49 -22.10 12.49 -22.57
N PHE A 50 -21.68 13.75 -22.76
CA PHE A 50 -20.27 14.17 -22.63
C PHE A 50 -20.21 15.66 -22.33
N ALA A 51 -19.01 16.19 -22.02
CA ALA A 51 -18.80 17.60 -21.71
C ALA A 51 -17.88 18.27 -22.73
N THR A 52 -18.00 19.61 -22.85
CA THR A 52 -17.06 20.42 -23.59
C THR A 52 -15.67 20.42 -22.89
N ARG A 53 -14.60 20.63 -23.64
CA ARG A 53 -13.24 20.78 -23.14
C ARG A 53 -13.04 22.14 -22.45
N GLU A 54 -11.87 22.36 -21.87
CA GLU A 54 -11.51 23.63 -21.21
C GLU A 54 -11.62 24.86 -22.14
N ASP A 55 -11.41 24.67 -23.43
CA ASP A 55 -11.55 25.70 -24.49
C ASP A 55 -12.97 25.79 -25.08
N GLY A 56 -13.95 25.12 -24.48
CA GLY A 56 -15.35 25.07 -24.93
C GLY A 56 -15.60 24.15 -26.13
N THR A 57 -14.59 23.50 -26.70
CA THR A 57 -14.76 22.59 -27.83
C THR A 57 -15.33 21.23 -27.39
N PHE A 58 -16.02 20.56 -28.30
CA PHE A 58 -16.45 19.18 -28.13
C PHE A 58 -16.30 18.39 -29.43
N SER A 59 -16.20 17.08 -29.29
CA SER A 59 -16.21 16.15 -30.44
C SER A 59 -16.77 14.81 -29.99
N THR A 60 -17.65 14.25 -30.79
CA THR A 60 -18.27 12.92 -30.57
C THR A 60 -18.40 12.18 -31.87
N THR A 61 -18.52 10.85 -31.82
CA THR A 61 -18.77 10.01 -33.00
C THR A 61 -20.14 9.38 -32.90
N LEU A 62 -20.93 9.45 -33.97
CA LEU A 62 -22.27 8.93 -34.07
C LEU A 62 -22.43 8.15 -35.40
N SER A 63 -23.32 7.18 -35.44
CA SER A 63 -23.72 6.54 -36.68
C SER A 63 -24.55 7.50 -37.55
N PRO A 64 -24.66 7.34 -38.85
CA PRO A 64 -25.57 8.12 -39.67
C PRO A 64 -26.99 8.05 -39.12
N GLY A 65 -27.66 9.21 -38.95
CA GLY A 65 -28.98 9.26 -38.33
C GLY A 65 -29.38 10.69 -37.92
N LYS A 66 -30.58 10.81 -37.36
CA LYS A 66 -31.16 12.06 -36.85
C LYS A 66 -31.08 12.10 -35.33
N TYR A 67 -30.49 13.16 -34.80
CA TYR A 67 -30.20 13.31 -33.39
C TYR A 67 -30.70 14.63 -32.83
N ILE A 68 -30.93 14.63 -31.51
CA ILE A 68 -31.21 15.83 -30.73
C ILE A 68 -30.03 16.02 -29.78
N PHE A 69 -29.37 17.15 -29.89
CA PHE A 69 -28.32 17.58 -28.96
C PHE A 69 -28.93 18.58 -27.98
N LEU A 70 -28.86 18.31 -26.70
CA LEU A 70 -29.19 19.22 -25.62
C LEU A 70 -27.92 19.71 -24.98
N PHE A 71 -27.68 21.02 -25.07
CA PHE A 71 -26.53 21.71 -24.43
C PHE A 71 -27.02 22.36 -23.14
N HIS A 72 -26.35 22.06 -22.06
CA HIS A 72 -26.65 22.57 -20.73
C HIS A 72 -25.41 23.15 -20.07
N PHE A 73 -25.49 24.36 -19.52
CA PHE A 73 -24.46 25.02 -18.74
C PHE A 73 -25.06 25.84 -17.63
N VAL A 74 -24.47 25.79 -16.42
CA VAL A 74 -24.99 26.47 -15.23
C VAL A 74 -25.07 27.98 -15.44
N GLY A 75 -26.27 28.56 -15.29
CA GLY A 75 -26.52 29.98 -15.49
C GLY A 75 -26.86 30.39 -16.93
N MET A 76 -27.02 29.41 -17.83
CA MET A 76 -27.44 29.63 -19.23
C MET A 76 -28.73 28.86 -19.51
N ASP A 77 -29.53 29.36 -20.47
CA ASP A 77 -30.70 28.65 -20.97
C ASP A 77 -30.30 27.38 -21.70
N ASP A 78 -31.04 26.28 -21.47
CA ASP A 78 -30.83 25.03 -22.18
C ASP A 78 -31.04 25.20 -23.67
N LEU A 79 -30.09 24.82 -24.51
CA LEU A 79 -30.16 24.92 -25.95
C LEU A 79 -30.32 23.55 -26.59
N THR A 80 -31.39 23.35 -27.35
CA THR A 80 -31.62 22.13 -28.10
C THR A 80 -31.36 22.34 -29.58
N LYS A 81 -30.59 21.41 -30.19
CA LYS A 81 -30.29 21.45 -31.65
C LYS A 81 -30.52 20.11 -32.30
N LYS A 82 -31.33 20.07 -33.39
CA LYS A 82 -31.49 18.86 -34.20
C LYS A 82 -30.37 18.79 -35.22
N ILE A 83 -29.74 17.61 -35.33
CA ILE A 83 -28.55 17.37 -36.16
C ILE A 83 -28.77 16.07 -36.92
N GLU A 84 -28.58 16.11 -38.23
CA GLU A 84 -28.61 14.96 -39.11
C GLU A 84 -27.15 14.61 -39.50
N THR A 85 -26.73 13.40 -39.25
CA THR A 85 -25.41 12.88 -39.63
C THR A 85 -25.51 11.99 -40.82
N THR A 86 -24.68 12.25 -41.85
CA THR A 86 -24.59 11.48 -43.10
C THR A 86 -23.16 11.10 -43.37
N GLU A 87 -22.89 9.97 -44.00
CA GLU A 87 -21.52 9.52 -44.32
C GLU A 87 -20.78 10.46 -45.26
N SER A 88 -21.51 11.26 -46.04
CA SER A 88 -20.96 12.21 -47.01
C SER A 88 -20.28 13.45 -46.36
N VAL A 89 -20.61 13.72 -45.09
CA VAL A 89 -20.08 14.86 -44.35
C VAL A 89 -19.37 14.35 -43.06
N ASN A 90 -18.09 14.11 -43.15
CA ASN A 90 -17.32 13.61 -42.00
C ASN A 90 -15.90 14.22 -42.00
N PRO A 91 -15.49 15.06 -41.01
CA PRO A 91 -16.26 15.46 -39.81
C PRO A 91 -17.41 16.47 -40.10
N LEU A 92 -18.47 16.42 -39.30
CA LEU A 92 -19.52 17.42 -39.28
C LEU A 92 -19.19 18.48 -38.23
N GLU A 93 -18.79 19.67 -38.66
CA GLU A 93 -18.46 20.80 -37.79
C GLU A 93 -19.70 21.68 -37.61
N LEU A 94 -20.16 21.83 -36.38
CA LEU A 94 -21.32 22.66 -36.00
C LEU A 94 -20.95 24.13 -35.77
N GLY A 95 -19.66 24.45 -35.84
CA GLY A 95 -19.15 25.80 -35.58
C GLY A 95 -19.31 26.25 -34.13
N SER A 96 -19.37 27.55 -33.91
CA SER A 96 -19.62 28.12 -32.58
C SER A 96 -21.10 28.13 -32.27
N ILE A 97 -21.49 27.60 -31.15
CA ILE A 97 -22.82 27.50 -30.63
C ILE A 97 -22.91 28.43 -29.41
N ALA A 98 -23.69 29.49 -29.54
CA ALA A 98 -23.84 30.49 -28.48
C ALA A 98 -25.03 30.11 -27.56
N MET A 99 -24.81 30.13 -26.24
CA MET A 99 -25.83 29.98 -25.23
C MET A 99 -26.11 31.32 -24.55
N SER A 100 -27.39 31.66 -24.35
CA SER A 100 -27.86 32.90 -23.71
C SER A 100 -27.92 32.73 -22.19
N GLU A 101 -27.64 33.81 -21.44
CA GLU A 101 -27.87 33.85 -20.00
C GLU A 101 -29.38 33.75 -19.70
N GLY A 102 -29.76 32.82 -18.83
CA GLY A 102 -31.13 32.62 -18.42
C GLY A 102 -31.60 33.73 -17.47
N ALA A 103 -32.70 34.46 -17.84
CA ALA A 103 -33.34 35.38 -16.91
C ALA A 103 -34.10 34.58 -15.84
N THR A 104 -33.72 34.72 -14.57
CA THR A 104 -34.29 33.99 -13.47
C THR A 104 -35.64 34.53 -13.06
N GLU A 105 -36.76 34.00 -13.54
CA GLU A 105 -38.00 33.99 -12.79
C GLU A 105 -38.09 32.72 -11.93
N LEU A 106 -38.34 32.93 -10.62
CA LEU A 106 -38.43 31.87 -9.62
C LEU A 106 -39.68 31.03 -9.80
N ASP A 107 -39.60 29.99 -10.59
CA ASP A 107 -40.49 28.82 -10.45
C ASP A 107 -39.62 27.60 -10.06
N GLU A 108 -40.12 26.80 -9.12
CA GLU A 108 -39.44 25.70 -8.48
C GLU A 108 -39.02 24.59 -9.47
N VAL A 109 -38.02 24.86 -10.28
CA VAL A 109 -37.42 23.85 -11.17
C VAL A 109 -36.37 23.12 -10.37
N LYS A 110 -36.57 21.86 -10.10
CA LYS A 110 -35.56 20.91 -9.64
C LYS A 110 -34.41 20.86 -10.65
N VAL A 111 -33.50 21.81 -10.56
CA VAL A 111 -32.23 21.79 -11.34
C VAL A 111 -31.34 20.69 -10.75
N THR A 112 -31.34 19.52 -11.35
CA THR A 112 -30.28 18.52 -11.15
C THR A 112 -29.06 18.99 -11.90
N ALA A 113 -28.34 19.97 -11.33
CA ALA A 113 -27.02 20.33 -11.80
C ALA A 113 -26.11 19.08 -11.67
N GLN A 114 -25.68 18.50 -12.77
CA GLN A 114 -24.74 17.39 -12.75
C GLN A 114 -23.41 17.92 -12.27
N ARG A 115 -22.99 17.40 -11.10
CA ARG A 115 -21.72 17.70 -10.50
C ARG A 115 -20.61 17.12 -11.38
N PRO A 116 -19.46 17.81 -11.50
CA PRO A 116 -18.31 17.23 -12.18
C PRO A 116 -17.93 15.91 -11.49
N LEU A 117 -17.63 14.87 -12.25
CA LEU A 117 -17.26 13.55 -11.72
C LEU A 117 -16.01 13.60 -10.83
N VAL A 118 -15.15 14.59 -11.05
CA VAL A 118 -13.91 14.76 -10.26
C VAL A 118 -13.87 16.18 -9.69
N LYS A 119 -13.70 16.26 -8.36
CA LYS A 119 -13.48 17.51 -7.62
C LYS A 119 -12.16 17.43 -6.90
N VAL A 120 -11.31 18.45 -7.06
CA VAL A 120 -10.04 18.55 -6.35
C VAL A 120 -10.21 19.49 -5.16
N GLU A 121 -9.85 19.02 -3.97
CA GLU A 121 -9.83 19.79 -2.74
C GLU A 121 -8.38 19.95 -2.23
N ILE A 122 -8.17 20.66 -1.11
CA ILE A 122 -6.83 21.00 -0.63
C ILE A 122 -5.98 19.78 -0.35
N ASP A 123 -6.57 18.78 0.29
CA ASP A 123 -5.91 17.58 0.81
C ASP A 123 -6.40 16.29 0.13
N LYS A 124 -7.43 16.38 -0.73
CA LYS A 124 -8.03 15.22 -1.38
C LYS A 124 -8.57 15.51 -2.78
N LEU A 125 -8.70 14.45 -3.54
CA LEU A 125 -9.46 14.38 -4.78
C LEU A 125 -10.71 13.58 -4.52
N THR A 126 -11.87 14.07 -4.92
CA THR A 126 -13.16 13.38 -4.79
C THR A 126 -13.68 12.98 -6.15
N TYR A 127 -13.95 11.71 -6.36
CA TYR A 127 -14.64 11.16 -7.54
C TYR A 127 -16.09 10.85 -7.16
N SER A 128 -17.06 11.46 -7.87
CA SER A 128 -18.47 11.21 -7.61
C SER A 128 -18.93 9.92 -8.30
N ALA A 129 -19.02 8.84 -7.54
CA ALA A 129 -19.52 7.56 -8.05
C ALA A 129 -21.02 7.59 -8.32
N LYS A 130 -21.76 8.40 -7.57
CA LYS A 130 -23.20 8.56 -7.74
C LYS A 130 -23.57 9.17 -9.10
N ASP A 131 -22.72 10.07 -9.60
CA ASP A 131 -22.94 10.76 -10.87
C ASP A 131 -22.30 10.00 -12.05
N ASP A 132 -21.63 8.87 -11.82
CA ASP A 132 -21.07 7.98 -12.85
C ASP A 132 -22.16 7.00 -13.36
N PRO A 133 -22.58 7.12 -14.64
CA PRO A 133 -23.63 6.26 -15.20
C PRO A 133 -23.33 4.76 -15.16
N GLU A 134 -22.06 4.37 -15.16
CA GLU A 134 -21.66 2.96 -15.13
C GLU A 134 -21.62 2.38 -13.72
N SER A 135 -21.77 3.20 -12.67
CA SER A 135 -21.78 2.72 -11.29
C SER A 135 -22.96 1.79 -10.99
N SER A 136 -24.05 1.89 -11.76
CA SER A 136 -25.23 1.03 -11.60
C SER A 136 -24.98 -0.44 -12.00
N THR A 137 -23.98 -0.70 -12.85
CA THR A 137 -23.70 -2.03 -13.42
C THR A 137 -22.33 -2.59 -13.07
N SER A 138 -21.52 -1.82 -12.32
CA SER A 138 -20.15 -2.18 -11.95
C SER A 138 -20.00 -2.47 -10.45
N ASN A 139 -18.90 -3.08 -10.05
CA ASN A 139 -18.49 -3.20 -8.66
C ASN A 139 -17.52 -2.05 -8.26
N VAL A 140 -17.21 -1.94 -6.96
CA VAL A 140 -16.37 -0.84 -6.47
C VAL A 140 -14.94 -0.95 -7.00
N LEU A 141 -14.41 -2.13 -7.24
CA LEU A 141 -13.08 -2.28 -7.84
C LEU A 141 -13.04 -1.74 -9.27
N ASP A 142 -14.08 -2.02 -10.07
CA ASP A 142 -14.21 -1.44 -11.41
C ASP A 142 -14.41 0.07 -11.38
N LEU A 143 -15.11 0.58 -10.35
CA LEU A 143 -15.24 2.01 -10.10
C LEU A 143 -13.86 2.64 -9.79
N LEU A 144 -13.05 2.02 -8.93
CA LEU A 144 -11.70 2.51 -8.59
C LEU A 144 -10.80 2.62 -9.83
N ARG A 145 -11.00 1.78 -10.85
CA ARG A 145 -10.26 1.90 -12.13
C ARG A 145 -10.46 3.23 -12.83
N LYS A 146 -11.57 3.94 -12.53
CA LYS A 146 -11.90 5.24 -13.13
C LYS A 146 -11.43 6.41 -12.27
N VAL A 147 -11.11 6.16 -11.00
CA VAL A 147 -10.70 7.19 -10.04
C VAL A 147 -9.27 7.63 -10.37
N PRO A 148 -9.03 8.94 -10.58
CA PRO A 148 -7.68 9.44 -10.79
C PRO A 148 -6.76 9.10 -9.63
N LEU A 149 -5.46 8.88 -9.91
CA LEU A 149 -4.41 8.45 -8.98
C LEU A 149 -4.51 7.00 -8.51
N ILE A 150 -5.62 6.31 -8.73
CA ILE A 150 -5.76 4.89 -8.41
C ILE A 150 -5.51 4.07 -9.68
N THR A 151 -4.69 3.07 -9.55
CA THR A 151 -4.45 2.07 -10.57
C THR A 151 -4.93 0.73 -10.03
N VAL A 152 -5.70 0.01 -10.84
CA VAL A 152 -6.03 -1.38 -10.60
C VAL A 152 -5.52 -2.15 -11.80
N ASP A 153 -4.56 -2.99 -11.61
CA ASP A 153 -3.88 -3.72 -12.69
C ASP A 153 -4.70 -4.91 -13.24
N GLY A 154 -4.07 -5.71 -14.10
CA GLY A 154 -4.72 -6.88 -14.68
C GLY A 154 -4.93 -8.03 -13.70
N GLU A 155 -4.26 -8.02 -12.56
CA GLU A 155 -4.39 -8.98 -11.47
C GLU A 155 -5.35 -8.50 -10.38
N ASP A 156 -5.99 -7.34 -10.62
CA ASP A 156 -6.88 -6.66 -9.69
C ASP A 156 -6.17 -6.05 -8.46
N GLU A 157 -4.83 -5.93 -8.50
CA GLU A 157 -4.07 -5.27 -7.47
C GLU A 157 -4.24 -3.74 -7.54
N ILE A 158 -4.48 -3.13 -6.38
CA ILE A 158 -4.75 -1.71 -6.26
C ILE A 158 -3.45 -0.97 -5.90
N GLN A 159 -3.19 0.12 -6.59
CA GLN A 159 -2.07 1.01 -6.28
C GLN A 159 -2.56 2.46 -6.24
N LEU A 160 -2.04 3.22 -5.31
CA LEU A 160 -2.25 4.65 -5.22
C LEU A 160 -0.97 5.39 -5.63
N LYS A 161 -1.04 6.19 -6.71
CA LYS A 161 0.16 6.80 -7.32
C LYS A 161 1.26 5.77 -7.64
N GLY A 162 0.87 4.53 -7.97
CA GLY A 162 1.77 3.41 -8.22
C GLY A 162 2.49 2.86 -6.98
N SER A 163 2.06 3.22 -5.79
CA SER A 163 2.52 2.63 -4.53
C SER A 163 1.43 1.71 -3.97
N SER A 164 1.82 0.54 -3.51
CA SER A 164 0.97 -0.36 -2.73
C SER A 164 0.88 0.06 -1.26
N ASN A 165 1.72 1.00 -0.80
CA ASN A 165 1.69 1.52 0.55
C ASN A 165 0.66 2.64 0.69
N PHE A 166 -0.61 2.29 0.81
CA PHE A 166 -1.73 3.21 1.05
C PHE A 166 -2.75 2.53 1.95
N LYS A 167 -3.65 3.32 2.54
CA LYS A 167 -4.78 2.79 3.33
C LYS A 167 -6.10 2.97 2.59
N ILE A 168 -6.99 1.99 2.73
CA ILE A 168 -8.36 2.12 2.25
C ILE A 168 -9.26 2.42 3.45
N TYR A 169 -9.95 3.55 3.34
CA TYR A 169 -10.93 4.00 4.30
C TYR A 169 -12.35 3.77 3.73
N LEU A 170 -13.24 3.43 4.60
CA LEU A 170 -14.67 3.40 4.29
C LEU A 170 -15.36 4.44 5.18
N ASN A 171 -15.96 5.46 4.54
CA ASN A 171 -16.59 6.58 5.23
C ASN A 171 -15.67 7.34 6.20
N GLY A 172 -14.40 7.53 5.79
CA GLY A 172 -13.41 8.29 6.54
C GLY A 172 -12.64 7.50 7.60
N LYS A 173 -12.75 6.16 7.62
CA LYS A 173 -12.11 5.28 8.58
C LYS A 173 -11.26 4.21 7.94
N PRO A 174 -10.13 3.84 8.55
CA PRO A 174 -9.39 2.66 8.16
C PRO A 174 -10.32 1.45 8.18
N SER A 175 -10.31 0.68 7.14
CA SER A 175 -11.04 -0.56 7.06
C SER A 175 -10.06 -1.72 7.04
N ASN A 176 -9.82 -2.34 8.20
CA ASN A 176 -8.98 -3.53 8.31
C ASN A 176 -9.50 -4.66 7.40
N MET A 177 -10.82 -4.71 7.23
CA MET A 177 -11.49 -5.64 6.33
C MET A 177 -11.06 -5.46 4.88
N ILE A 178 -10.99 -4.22 4.40
CA ILE A 178 -10.58 -3.94 3.03
C ILE A 178 -9.06 -4.04 2.91
N SER A 179 -8.32 -3.70 3.97
CA SER A 179 -6.84 -3.74 3.97
C SER A 179 -6.27 -5.16 3.87
N GLY A 180 -6.97 -6.17 4.40
CA GLY A 180 -6.50 -7.56 4.35
C GLY A 180 -6.66 -8.23 2.97
N ASN A 181 -7.69 -7.87 2.20
CA ASN A 181 -7.90 -8.35 0.83
C ASN A 181 -8.74 -7.34 0.03
N PRO A 182 -8.14 -6.19 -0.33
CA PRO A 182 -8.89 -5.07 -0.91
C PRO A 182 -9.60 -5.43 -2.21
N SER A 183 -8.94 -6.17 -3.08
CA SER A 183 -9.48 -6.53 -4.40
C SER A 183 -10.75 -7.37 -4.30
N GLN A 184 -10.74 -8.40 -3.46
CA GLN A 184 -11.90 -9.29 -3.32
C GLN A 184 -13.08 -8.60 -2.63
N VAL A 185 -12.80 -7.83 -1.57
CA VAL A 185 -13.83 -7.08 -0.86
C VAL A 185 -14.48 -6.05 -1.77
N LEU A 186 -13.70 -5.29 -2.53
CA LEU A 186 -14.23 -4.24 -3.41
C LEU A 186 -14.92 -4.81 -4.65
N LYS A 187 -14.54 -5.99 -5.12
CA LYS A 187 -15.30 -6.73 -6.13
C LYS A 187 -16.68 -7.17 -5.65
N SER A 188 -16.82 -7.51 -4.37
CA SER A 188 -18.10 -7.92 -3.80
C SER A 188 -19.02 -6.75 -3.48
N MET A 189 -18.53 -5.50 -3.51
CA MET A 189 -19.30 -4.29 -3.25
C MET A 189 -19.84 -3.73 -4.56
N PRO A 190 -21.18 -3.53 -4.71
CA PRO A 190 -21.74 -2.87 -5.88
C PRO A 190 -21.33 -1.39 -5.93
N ALA A 191 -20.92 -0.87 -7.08
CA ALA A 191 -20.48 0.51 -7.21
C ALA A 191 -21.60 1.53 -6.96
N ASN A 192 -22.86 1.16 -7.17
CA ASN A 192 -24.02 2.01 -6.85
C ASN A 192 -24.23 2.23 -5.34
N SER A 193 -23.55 1.44 -4.48
CA SER A 193 -23.53 1.69 -3.04
C SER A 193 -22.58 2.83 -2.65
N VAL A 194 -21.69 3.24 -3.55
CA VAL A 194 -20.70 4.27 -3.33
C VAL A 194 -21.25 5.61 -3.80
N LYS A 195 -21.17 6.61 -2.94
CA LYS A 195 -21.49 7.98 -3.27
C LYS A 195 -20.30 8.69 -3.90
N ASP A 196 -19.17 8.66 -3.21
CA ASP A 196 -17.94 9.32 -3.60
C ASP A 196 -16.73 8.43 -3.28
N VAL A 197 -15.66 8.53 -4.07
CA VAL A 197 -14.35 8.01 -3.73
C VAL A 197 -13.41 9.18 -3.53
N GLU A 198 -12.86 9.31 -2.34
CA GLU A 198 -11.92 10.37 -1.99
C GLU A 198 -10.49 9.81 -1.96
N VAL A 199 -9.58 10.46 -2.67
CA VAL A 199 -8.15 10.14 -2.65
C VAL A 199 -7.43 11.22 -1.88
N ILE A 200 -6.96 10.89 -0.67
CA ILE A 200 -6.25 11.80 0.22
C ILE A 200 -4.75 11.56 0.03
N THR A 201 -4.07 12.54 -0.55
CA THR A 201 -2.66 12.39 -0.94
C THR A 201 -1.67 12.94 0.07
N ASP A 202 -2.15 13.80 0.98
CA ASP A 202 -1.35 14.42 2.03
C ASP A 202 -2.10 14.32 3.37
N PRO A 203 -1.96 13.19 4.08
CA PRO A 203 -2.53 13.02 5.40
C PRO A 203 -1.89 14.03 6.37
N GLY A 204 -2.70 14.91 6.98
CA GLY A 204 -2.19 15.96 7.87
C GLY A 204 -1.76 15.44 9.25
N ALA A 205 -1.41 16.36 10.18
CA ALA A 205 -0.91 16.09 11.55
C ALA A 205 -1.79 15.17 12.41
N LYS A 206 -3.02 14.91 12.00
CA LYS A 206 -3.95 13.93 12.57
C LYS A 206 -3.47 12.48 12.40
N TYR A 207 -2.78 12.20 11.31
CA TYR A 207 -2.26 10.88 11.00
C TYR A 207 -0.87 10.76 11.61
N ASP A 208 -0.54 9.56 12.07
CA ASP A 208 0.77 9.31 12.67
C ASP A 208 1.92 9.69 11.73
N ALA A 209 3.04 9.99 12.32
CA ALA A 209 4.19 10.57 11.65
C ALA A 209 4.86 9.66 10.59
N GLU A 210 4.35 8.45 10.34
CA GLU A 210 4.99 7.47 9.46
C GLU A 210 4.29 7.29 8.09
N GLY A 211 5.08 7.15 7.12
CA GLY A 211 5.15 6.73 5.71
C GLY A 211 3.92 6.21 4.95
N ILE A 212 2.71 6.78 5.04
CA ILE A 212 1.61 6.38 4.16
C ILE A 212 1.68 7.15 2.85
N GLY A 213 1.67 6.43 1.70
CA GLY A 213 1.60 7.02 0.36
C GLY A 213 0.28 7.73 0.04
N GLY A 214 -0.72 7.63 0.93
CA GLY A 214 -2.02 8.26 0.84
C GLY A 214 -3.17 7.36 1.32
N ILE A 215 -4.39 7.88 1.23
CA ILE A 215 -5.61 7.18 1.67
C ILE A 215 -6.63 7.18 0.54
N ILE A 216 -7.23 6.03 0.25
CA ILE A 216 -8.40 5.89 -0.60
C ILE A 216 -9.62 5.78 0.33
N ASN A 217 -10.46 6.82 0.39
CA ASN A 217 -11.65 6.81 1.22
C ASN A 217 -12.90 6.58 0.36
N ILE A 218 -13.54 5.44 0.53
CA ILE A 218 -14.80 5.08 -0.14
C ILE A 218 -15.94 5.61 0.72
N VAL A 219 -16.65 6.61 0.21
CA VAL A 219 -17.82 7.21 0.85
C VAL A 219 -19.07 6.60 0.25
N THR A 220 -19.91 6.03 1.06
CA THR A 220 -21.13 5.32 0.62
C THR A 220 -22.41 6.16 0.76
N ASP A 221 -23.45 5.88 -0.03
CA ASP A 221 -24.72 6.61 0.05
C ASP A 221 -25.51 6.19 1.31
N LYS A 222 -26.34 7.09 1.84
CA LYS A 222 -27.08 6.93 3.10
C LYS A 222 -28.42 6.18 2.98
N ARG A 223 -28.66 5.39 1.94
CA ARG A 223 -29.93 4.65 1.83
C ARG A 223 -29.97 3.49 2.83
N ILE A 224 -31.08 3.37 3.55
CA ILE A 224 -31.33 2.35 4.57
C ILE A 224 -32.15 1.23 3.90
N ASP A 225 -31.49 0.36 3.16
CA ASP A 225 -32.13 -0.88 2.70
C ASP A 225 -31.37 -2.05 3.37
N ASP A 226 -32.08 -2.93 4.02
CA ASP A 226 -31.55 -4.18 4.57
C ASP A 226 -31.10 -5.11 3.43
N GLY A 227 -30.05 -5.87 3.68
CA GLY A 227 -29.54 -6.78 2.66
C GLY A 227 -28.20 -7.43 3.04
N TYR A 228 -27.73 -8.31 2.17
CA TYR A 228 -26.43 -8.95 2.32
C TYR A 228 -25.71 -9.09 0.98
N SER A 229 -24.39 -9.14 1.02
CA SER A 229 -23.55 -9.50 -0.11
C SER A 229 -22.35 -10.30 0.37
N GLY A 230 -21.88 -11.21 -0.45
CA GLY A 230 -20.71 -12.00 -0.10
C GLY A 230 -19.99 -12.56 -1.31
N SER A 231 -18.81 -13.11 -1.05
CA SER A 231 -18.04 -13.85 -2.03
C SER A 231 -17.28 -15.00 -1.38
N VAL A 232 -17.02 -16.04 -2.16
CA VAL A 232 -16.10 -17.12 -1.83
C VAL A 232 -15.13 -17.29 -2.99
N GLY A 233 -13.85 -17.45 -2.67
CA GLY A 233 -12.80 -17.60 -3.65
C GLY A 233 -11.83 -18.70 -3.29
N ALA A 234 -11.20 -19.29 -4.30
CA ALA A 234 -10.12 -20.24 -4.17
C ALA A 234 -9.06 -19.97 -5.22
N ASN A 235 -7.81 -20.25 -4.90
CA ASN A 235 -6.69 -20.16 -5.84
C ASN A 235 -5.69 -21.29 -5.59
N ALA A 236 -4.92 -21.59 -6.64
CA ALA A 236 -3.80 -22.51 -6.56
C ALA A 236 -2.75 -22.11 -7.58
N ASP A 237 -1.50 -22.47 -7.32
CA ASP A 237 -0.38 -22.22 -8.20
C ASP A 237 0.51 -23.46 -8.39
N ASP A 238 1.41 -23.40 -9.38
CA ASP A 238 2.27 -24.51 -9.75
C ASP A 238 3.47 -24.72 -8.81
N PHE A 239 3.69 -23.83 -7.85
CA PHE A 239 4.66 -24.05 -6.77
C PHE A 239 4.12 -24.95 -5.66
N GLY A 240 2.81 -25.25 -5.68
CA GLY A 240 2.11 -26.00 -4.64
C GLY A 240 1.38 -25.09 -3.65
N GLY A 241 1.39 -23.77 -3.90
CA GLY A 241 0.61 -22.83 -3.11
C GLY A 241 -0.88 -22.94 -3.41
N TYR A 242 -1.71 -22.79 -2.38
CA TYR A 242 -3.16 -22.75 -2.51
C TYR A 242 -3.80 -21.90 -1.42
N GLY A 243 -5.00 -21.44 -1.67
CA GLY A 243 -5.71 -20.63 -0.70
C GLY A 243 -7.19 -20.53 -0.98
N GLY A 244 -7.92 -20.06 0.03
CA GLY A 244 -9.33 -19.76 -0.09
C GLY A 244 -9.73 -18.62 0.81
N ASN A 245 -10.76 -17.89 0.40
CA ASN A 245 -11.28 -16.79 1.17
C ASN A 245 -12.81 -16.69 1.08
N ALA A 246 -13.42 -16.17 2.14
CA ALA A 246 -14.83 -15.89 2.22
C ALA A 246 -15.06 -14.48 2.76
N TYR A 247 -16.01 -13.77 2.20
CA TYR A 247 -16.44 -12.44 2.63
C TYR A 247 -17.96 -12.40 2.77
N LEU A 248 -18.44 -11.74 3.83
CA LEU A 248 -19.85 -11.47 4.06
C LEU A 248 -20.03 -10.04 4.60
N ALA A 249 -20.94 -9.29 4.02
CA ALA A 249 -21.44 -8.05 4.55
C ALA A 249 -22.97 -8.12 4.67
N THR A 250 -23.50 -7.67 5.79
CA THR A 250 -24.96 -7.61 6.01
C THR A 250 -25.34 -6.37 6.80
N LYS A 251 -26.49 -5.80 6.47
CA LYS A 251 -27.09 -4.72 7.22
C LYS A 251 -28.55 -5.08 7.54
N TYR A 252 -28.91 -4.87 8.80
CA TYR A 252 -30.28 -5.06 9.29
C TYR A 252 -30.64 -3.92 10.26
N GLY A 253 -31.54 -3.03 9.83
CA GLY A 253 -31.94 -1.85 10.58
C GLY A 253 -30.75 -0.98 11.01
N LYS A 254 -30.55 -0.86 12.31
CA LYS A 254 -29.46 -0.05 12.93
C LYS A 254 -28.12 -0.78 13.02
N PHE A 255 -28.09 -2.07 12.74
CA PHE A 255 -26.89 -2.91 12.84
C PHE A 255 -26.30 -3.19 11.48
N GLY A 256 -24.99 -3.10 11.37
CA GLY A 256 -24.22 -3.57 10.23
C GLY A 256 -23.15 -4.55 10.69
N PHE A 257 -22.95 -5.62 9.92
CA PHE A 257 -21.89 -6.59 10.17
C PHE A 257 -21.09 -6.84 8.89
N THR A 258 -19.78 -6.97 9.04
CA THR A 258 -18.89 -7.44 7.97
C THR A 258 -17.93 -8.47 8.52
N GLY A 259 -17.70 -9.52 7.76
CA GLY A 259 -16.73 -10.57 8.09
C GLY A 259 -15.92 -10.95 6.87
N ASN A 260 -14.66 -11.27 7.10
CA ASN A 260 -13.74 -11.81 6.11
C ASN A 260 -12.89 -12.89 6.77
N ALA A 261 -12.78 -14.04 6.13
CA ALA A 261 -11.96 -15.17 6.56
C ALA A 261 -11.16 -15.69 5.37
N GLY A 262 -9.95 -16.10 5.59
CA GLY A 262 -9.16 -16.73 4.54
C GLY A 262 -8.01 -17.54 5.10
N TYR A 263 -7.67 -18.56 4.32
CA TYR A 263 -6.52 -19.42 4.56
C TYR A 263 -5.62 -19.39 3.33
N PHE A 264 -4.34 -19.40 3.55
CA PHE A 264 -3.35 -19.54 2.49
C PHE A 264 -2.27 -20.55 2.90
N HIS A 265 -1.82 -21.32 1.94
CA HIS A 265 -0.62 -22.12 2.01
C HIS A 265 0.33 -21.65 0.89
N HIS A 266 1.59 -21.48 1.23
CA HIS A 266 2.61 -20.98 0.33
C HIS A 266 3.79 -21.94 0.36
N ALA A 267 4.04 -22.58 -0.77
CA ALA A 267 5.22 -23.39 -0.98
C ALA A 267 6.20 -22.62 -1.87
N ARG A 268 7.45 -22.52 -1.44
CA ARG A 268 8.52 -21.94 -2.25
C ARG A 268 9.41 -23.07 -2.74
N PRO A 269 9.59 -23.21 -4.04
CA PRO A 269 10.58 -24.12 -4.60
C PRO A 269 11.98 -23.76 -4.08
N GLU A 270 12.85 -24.75 -4.11
CA GLU A 270 14.24 -24.61 -3.70
C GLU A 270 14.93 -23.47 -4.46
N SER A 271 15.59 -22.59 -3.72
CA SER A 271 16.44 -21.50 -4.21
C SER A 271 17.90 -21.82 -3.89
N GLU A 272 18.80 -21.38 -4.76
CA GLU A 272 20.23 -21.52 -4.53
C GLU A 272 20.80 -20.23 -3.92
N SER A 273 21.77 -20.37 -3.02
CA SER A 273 22.47 -19.24 -2.39
C SER A 273 23.98 -19.46 -2.50
N ASN A 274 24.70 -18.38 -2.83
CA ASN A 274 26.15 -18.34 -2.87
C ASN A 274 26.61 -17.11 -2.11
N PHE A 275 27.40 -17.32 -1.10
CA PHE A 275 28.02 -16.28 -0.27
C PHE A 275 29.53 -16.34 -0.41
N ARG A 276 30.15 -15.20 -0.59
CA ARG A 276 31.62 -15.07 -0.59
C ARG A 276 32.04 -13.85 0.20
N ARG A 277 32.88 -14.05 1.20
CA ARG A 277 33.54 -12.98 1.96
C ARG A 277 35.03 -13.06 1.78
N GLU A 278 35.65 -11.94 1.53
CA GLU A 278 37.10 -11.74 1.48
C GLU A 278 37.50 -10.74 2.57
N ASP A 279 38.33 -11.20 3.50
CA ASP A 279 38.89 -10.34 4.53
C ASP A 279 40.16 -9.71 3.93
N THR A 280 40.22 -8.38 3.93
CA THR A 280 41.31 -7.60 3.30
C THR A 280 42.33 -7.08 4.34
N ALA A 281 42.01 -7.18 5.63
CA ALA A 281 42.90 -6.83 6.75
C ALA A 281 42.46 -7.55 8.03
N PRO A 282 43.42 -7.86 8.97
CA PRO A 282 44.85 -7.85 8.82
C PRO A 282 45.35 -9.10 8.09
N ASN A 283 46.54 -9.01 7.51
CA ASN A 283 47.16 -10.16 6.83
C ASN A 283 47.39 -11.34 7.82
N PRO A 284 47.10 -12.62 7.45
CA PRO A 284 46.81 -13.13 6.11
C PRO A 284 45.32 -13.03 5.73
N ILE A 285 45.04 -12.88 4.41
CA ILE A 285 43.71 -12.81 3.82
C ILE A 285 42.98 -14.13 4.03
N ASN A 286 41.73 -14.06 4.49
CA ASN A 286 40.83 -15.19 4.51
C ASN A 286 39.76 -15.01 3.42
N THR A 287 39.38 -16.12 2.82
CA THR A 287 38.22 -16.19 1.95
C THR A 287 37.26 -17.23 2.52
N LEU A 288 36.03 -16.82 2.82
CA LEU A 288 34.95 -17.71 3.23
C LEU A 288 33.96 -17.81 2.08
N THR A 289 33.61 -19.02 1.70
CA THR A 289 32.52 -19.33 0.75
C THR A 289 31.47 -20.19 1.44
N LEU A 290 30.20 -19.89 1.19
CA LEU A 290 29.06 -20.69 1.63
C LEU A 290 28.18 -20.92 0.40
N ASP A 291 28.06 -22.17 -0.02
CA ASP A 291 27.23 -22.59 -1.12
C ASP A 291 26.05 -23.39 -0.56
N GLY A 292 24.82 -23.06 -0.91
CA GLY A 292 23.69 -23.71 -0.28
C GLY A 292 22.38 -23.62 -1.05
N THR A 293 21.40 -24.29 -0.49
CA THR A 293 20.02 -24.26 -0.96
C THR A 293 19.07 -23.93 0.20
N ASN A 294 17.99 -23.23 -0.12
CA ASN A 294 16.94 -22.92 0.81
C ASN A 294 15.58 -23.30 0.24
N LYS A 295 14.77 -23.96 1.06
CA LYS A 295 13.38 -24.31 0.76
C LYS A 295 12.50 -23.83 1.90
N SER A 296 11.37 -23.20 1.59
CA SER A 296 10.42 -22.73 2.60
C SER A 296 9.00 -23.16 2.24
N ASP A 297 8.25 -23.54 3.26
CA ASP A 297 6.87 -24.00 3.18
C ASP A 297 6.10 -23.51 4.41
N GLY A 298 4.84 -23.14 4.23
CA GLY A 298 4.03 -22.69 5.35
C GLY A 298 2.70 -22.09 4.94
N GLY A 299 1.96 -21.61 5.92
CA GLY A 299 0.65 -21.03 5.66
C GLY A 299 0.09 -20.30 6.86
N GLY A 300 -1.09 -19.74 6.66
CA GLY A 300 -1.75 -18.98 7.70
C GLY A 300 -3.24 -18.80 7.51
N LEU A 301 -3.88 -18.40 8.58
CA LEU A 301 -5.29 -18.07 8.67
C LEU A 301 -5.43 -16.59 9.02
N PHE A 302 -6.39 -15.91 8.40
CA PHE A 302 -6.82 -14.60 8.83
C PHE A 302 -8.34 -14.54 8.99
N LEU A 303 -8.78 -13.86 10.04
CA LEU A 303 -10.17 -13.63 10.38
C LEU A 303 -10.36 -12.15 10.70
N ASN A 304 -11.32 -11.49 10.08
CA ASN A 304 -11.65 -10.11 10.39
C ASN A 304 -13.16 -9.98 10.53
N GLY A 305 -13.61 -9.25 11.55
CA GLY A 305 -15.00 -8.94 11.78
C GLY A 305 -15.18 -7.50 12.22
N SER A 306 -16.28 -6.88 11.81
CA SER A 306 -16.63 -5.54 12.28
C SER A 306 -18.15 -5.41 12.40
N MET A 307 -18.61 -4.83 13.48
CA MET A 307 -19.99 -4.54 13.79
C MET A 307 -20.17 -3.04 14.00
N SER A 308 -21.16 -2.44 13.35
CA SER A 308 -21.56 -1.06 13.55
C SER A 308 -22.98 -0.98 14.12
N TYR A 309 -23.22 -0.05 15.04
CA TYR A 309 -24.50 0.25 15.62
C TYR A 309 -24.80 1.75 15.54
N GLU A 310 -25.90 2.07 14.88
CA GLU A 310 -26.38 3.44 14.62
C GLU A 310 -27.69 3.69 15.42
N PRO A 311 -27.64 4.04 16.71
CA PRO A 311 -28.86 4.30 17.48
C PRO A 311 -29.70 5.43 16.88
N ASP A 312 -29.03 6.44 16.32
CA ASP A 312 -29.60 7.59 15.65
C ASP A 312 -28.67 8.17 14.59
N THR A 313 -29.02 9.30 13.97
CA THR A 313 -28.24 9.95 12.90
C THR A 313 -26.97 10.64 13.40
N LEU A 314 -26.81 10.88 14.70
CA LEU A 314 -25.71 11.63 15.29
C LEU A 314 -24.70 10.71 15.98
N ASN A 315 -25.12 9.54 16.42
CA ASN A 315 -24.29 8.62 17.19
C ASN A 315 -23.96 7.36 16.39
N LEU A 316 -22.73 6.92 16.47
CA LEU A 316 -22.24 5.71 15.82
C LEU A 316 -21.26 5.00 16.73
N PHE A 317 -21.49 3.72 16.97
CA PHE A 317 -20.57 2.81 17.64
C PHE A 317 -20.02 1.82 16.62
N ASN A 318 -18.74 1.47 16.74
CA ASN A 318 -18.11 0.47 15.92
C ASN A 318 -17.22 -0.41 16.78
N LEU A 319 -17.37 -1.72 16.63
CA LEU A 319 -16.49 -2.73 17.21
C LEU A 319 -15.83 -3.48 16.07
N SER A 320 -14.54 -3.70 16.13
CA SER A 320 -13.84 -4.58 15.18
C SER A 320 -12.86 -5.50 15.89
N ALA A 321 -12.76 -6.70 15.34
CA ALA A 321 -11.82 -7.72 15.79
C ALA A 321 -11.13 -8.30 14.56
N SER A 322 -9.83 -8.47 14.64
CA SER A 322 -9.06 -9.21 13.64
C SER A 322 -8.11 -10.19 14.32
N HIS A 323 -7.93 -11.31 13.67
CA HIS A 323 -6.95 -12.31 14.05
C HIS A 323 -6.22 -12.78 12.78
N PHE A 324 -4.92 -12.92 12.88
CA PHE A 324 -4.12 -13.59 11.87
C PHE A 324 -3.12 -14.50 12.58
N GLY A 325 -2.71 -15.57 11.93
CA GLY A 325 -1.69 -16.46 12.48
C GLY A 325 -1.28 -17.49 11.45
N GLY A 326 -0.04 -17.92 11.56
CA GLY A 326 0.52 -18.91 10.65
C GLY A 326 1.89 -19.37 11.09
N GLU A 327 2.41 -20.31 10.32
CA GLU A 327 3.71 -20.92 10.55
C GLU A 327 4.42 -21.08 9.21
N PHE A 328 5.71 -20.80 9.21
CA PHE A 328 6.62 -21.12 8.11
C PHE A 328 7.77 -21.99 8.62
N THR A 329 8.04 -23.05 7.89
CA THR A 329 9.23 -23.89 8.06
C THR A 329 10.20 -23.61 6.93
N SER A 330 11.46 -23.41 7.25
CA SER A 330 12.54 -23.23 6.27
C SER A 330 13.65 -24.26 6.53
N LEU A 331 14.08 -24.90 5.45
CA LEU A 331 15.22 -25.82 5.44
C LEU A 331 16.36 -25.17 4.65
N ASN A 332 17.48 -24.95 5.30
CA ASN A 332 18.71 -24.45 4.70
C ASN A 332 19.80 -25.54 4.76
N LEU A 333 20.33 -25.89 3.60
CA LEU A 333 21.46 -26.81 3.46
C LEU A 333 22.65 -26.00 2.94
N GLN A 334 23.83 -26.11 3.54
CA GLN A 334 24.93 -25.24 3.19
C GLN A 334 26.28 -25.99 3.36
N GLU A 335 27.19 -25.82 2.40
CA GLU A 335 28.59 -26.18 2.47
C GLU A 335 29.42 -24.92 2.72
N ALA A 336 30.19 -24.91 3.79
CA ALA A 336 31.05 -23.83 4.18
C ALA A 336 32.53 -24.20 3.95
N ARG A 337 33.30 -23.27 3.37
CA ARG A 337 34.74 -23.43 3.16
C ARG A 337 35.47 -22.12 3.42
N SER A 338 36.39 -22.18 4.37
CA SER A 338 37.33 -21.09 4.66
C SER A 338 38.74 -21.46 4.18
N VAL A 339 39.35 -20.51 3.47
CA VAL A 339 40.74 -20.66 2.97
C VAL A 339 41.55 -19.44 3.42
N GLY A 340 42.75 -19.67 3.95
CA GLY A 340 43.63 -18.60 4.45
C GLY A 340 44.25 -18.95 5.79
N ALA A 341 44.27 -18.01 6.73
CA ALA A 341 44.91 -18.18 8.05
C ALA A 341 44.28 -19.23 8.94
N ARG A 342 42.96 -19.46 8.81
CA ARG A 342 42.19 -20.47 9.55
C ARG A 342 41.39 -21.29 8.56
N PRO A 343 42.00 -22.30 7.90
CA PRO A 343 41.31 -23.12 6.94
C PRO A 343 40.40 -24.12 7.68
N TYR A 344 39.13 -24.20 7.20
CA TYR A 344 38.14 -25.18 7.67
C TYR A 344 37.09 -25.42 6.61
N SER A 345 36.36 -26.53 6.75
CA SER A 345 35.13 -26.78 6.03
C SER A 345 34.12 -27.51 6.90
N TYR A 346 32.84 -27.37 6.60
CA TYR A 346 31.74 -28.13 7.19
C TYR A 346 30.53 -28.11 6.30
N ASN A 347 29.64 -29.06 6.49
CA ASN A 347 28.29 -29.03 5.97
C ASN A 347 27.35 -28.69 7.13
N THR A 348 26.33 -27.88 6.83
CA THR A 348 25.27 -27.59 7.81
C THR A 348 23.89 -27.84 7.23
N ARG A 349 23.03 -28.39 8.08
CA ARG A 349 21.60 -28.50 7.88
C ARG A 349 20.92 -27.69 8.97
N SER A 350 20.26 -26.61 8.60
CA SER A 350 19.47 -25.80 9.53
C SER A 350 18.00 -25.84 9.16
N GLU A 351 17.17 -26.20 10.14
CA GLU A 351 15.72 -26.15 10.03
C GLU A 351 15.20 -25.10 10.98
N SER A 352 14.38 -24.16 10.48
CA SER A 352 13.79 -23.11 11.28
C SER A 352 12.28 -23.11 11.12
N ILE A 353 11.58 -22.92 12.25
CA ILE A 353 10.14 -22.77 12.34
C ILE A 353 9.88 -21.37 12.88
N SER A 354 9.10 -20.60 12.14
CA SER A 354 8.68 -19.25 12.55
C SER A 354 7.16 -19.23 12.66
N GLN A 355 6.66 -18.99 13.87
CA GLN A 355 5.24 -18.83 14.16
C GLN A 355 4.97 -17.34 14.33
N PHE A 356 4.03 -16.83 13.58
CA PHE A 356 3.64 -15.43 13.65
C PHE A 356 2.14 -15.33 13.87
N GLY A 357 1.72 -14.31 14.55
CA GLY A 357 0.31 -14.11 14.76
C GLY A 357 -0.05 -12.74 15.30
N GLY A 358 -1.34 -12.57 15.56
CA GLY A 358 -1.81 -11.37 16.21
C GLY A 358 -3.30 -11.28 16.32
N MET A 359 -3.72 -10.48 17.28
CA MET A 359 -5.10 -10.13 17.50
C MET A 359 -5.20 -8.62 17.65
N ASN A 360 -6.16 -8.02 16.97
CA ASN A 360 -6.47 -6.61 17.11
C ASN A 360 -7.95 -6.45 17.45
N LEU A 361 -8.23 -5.73 18.53
CA LEU A 361 -9.59 -5.38 18.96
C LEU A 361 -9.70 -3.87 18.99
N SER A 362 -10.71 -3.29 18.38
CA SER A 362 -10.96 -1.86 18.47
C SER A 362 -12.43 -1.52 18.75
N ALA A 363 -12.63 -0.47 19.55
CA ALA A 363 -13.93 0.08 19.87
C ALA A 363 -13.90 1.59 19.62
N ASP A 364 -14.84 2.07 18.83
CA ASP A 364 -14.93 3.47 18.49
C ASP A 364 -16.34 4.01 18.76
N TYR A 365 -16.39 5.20 19.27
CA TYR A 365 -17.61 6.00 19.39
C TYR A 365 -17.43 7.32 18.65
N GLN A 366 -18.38 7.67 17.79
CA GLN A 366 -18.43 8.95 17.10
C GLN A 366 -19.74 9.65 17.37
N ARG A 367 -19.63 10.91 17.79
CA ARG A 367 -20.74 11.85 17.90
C ARG A 367 -20.58 12.95 16.86
N SER A 368 -21.55 13.06 15.96
CA SER A 368 -21.70 14.20 15.06
C SER A 368 -22.59 15.24 15.72
N PHE A 369 -22.27 16.51 15.57
CA PHE A 369 -23.07 17.61 16.13
C PHE A 369 -24.01 18.20 15.08
N LYS A 370 -24.91 19.12 15.48
CA LYS A 370 -25.82 19.80 14.56
C LYS A 370 -25.08 20.64 13.50
N LYS A 371 -23.93 21.22 13.86
CA LYS A 371 -23.05 21.95 12.96
C LYS A 371 -22.41 20.99 11.99
N LYS A 372 -22.59 21.21 10.70
CA LYS A 372 -22.08 20.32 9.65
C LYS A 372 -20.57 20.19 9.71
N GLY A 373 -20.07 18.95 9.86
CA GLY A 373 -18.64 18.62 9.95
C GLY A 373 -18.07 18.74 11.36
N GLU A 374 -18.82 19.22 12.37
CA GLU A 374 -18.41 19.17 13.77
C GLU A 374 -18.58 17.76 14.32
N MET A 375 -17.52 17.25 14.97
CA MET A 375 -17.47 15.84 15.35
C MET A 375 -16.51 15.60 16.51
N LEU A 376 -16.91 14.71 17.42
CA LEU A 376 -16.09 14.12 18.47
C LEU A 376 -15.96 12.63 18.22
N THR A 377 -14.76 12.09 18.34
CA THR A 377 -14.49 10.65 18.25
C THR A 377 -13.69 10.21 19.46
N ALA A 378 -14.09 9.12 20.11
CA ALA A 378 -13.33 8.43 21.14
C ALA A 378 -13.06 7.01 20.66
N SER A 379 -11.82 6.57 20.75
CA SER A 379 -11.37 5.28 20.23
C SER A 379 -10.47 4.58 21.22
N TYR A 380 -10.61 3.26 21.30
CA TYR A 380 -9.71 2.38 22.02
C TYR A 380 -9.29 1.23 21.11
N ARG A 381 -8.01 0.85 21.17
CA ARG A 381 -7.44 -0.29 20.43
C ARG A 381 -6.56 -1.11 21.35
N PHE A 382 -6.72 -2.41 21.27
CA PHE A 382 -5.82 -3.42 21.80
C PHE A 382 -5.20 -4.21 20.65
N GLU A 383 -3.90 -4.45 20.72
CA GLU A 383 -3.16 -5.27 19.75
C GLU A 383 -2.25 -6.24 20.51
N SER A 384 -2.14 -7.49 20.02
CA SER A 384 -1.20 -8.48 20.49
C SER A 384 -0.54 -9.14 19.29
N ASN A 385 0.78 -9.23 19.28
CA ASN A 385 1.59 -9.74 18.16
C ASN A 385 2.64 -10.74 18.67
N PRO A 386 2.26 -12.03 18.95
CA PRO A 386 3.22 -13.09 19.21
C PRO A 386 4.05 -13.39 17.94
N ASN A 387 5.32 -13.70 18.13
CA ASN A 387 6.27 -14.01 17.07
C ASN A 387 7.34 -14.97 17.61
N ASP A 388 7.04 -16.26 17.59
CA ASP A 388 7.89 -17.29 18.12
C ASP A 388 8.74 -17.88 17.01
N SER A 389 9.97 -18.23 17.34
CA SER A 389 10.88 -18.84 16.39
C SER A 389 11.71 -19.94 17.05
N GLU A 390 11.84 -21.02 16.34
CA GLU A 390 12.70 -22.14 16.74
C GLU A 390 13.63 -22.48 15.59
N TYR A 391 14.85 -22.87 15.90
CA TYR A 391 15.72 -23.49 14.91
C TYR A 391 16.56 -24.61 15.51
N GLU A 392 16.89 -25.57 14.65
CA GLU A 392 17.87 -26.62 14.92
C GLU A 392 18.91 -26.61 13.82
N SER A 393 20.20 -26.57 14.17
CA SER A 393 21.32 -26.68 13.24
C SER A 393 22.21 -27.86 13.60
N ALA A 394 22.60 -28.61 12.56
CA ALA A 394 23.53 -29.73 12.64
C ALA A 394 24.75 -29.43 11.77
N TYR A 395 25.94 -29.75 12.27
CA TYR A 395 27.22 -29.52 11.62
C TYR A 395 27.92 -30.85 11.42
N ASP A 396 28.13 -31.23 10.18
CA ASP A 396 28.72 -32.49 9.78
C ASP A 396 29.96 -32.27 8.86
N GLU A 397 30.82 -33.28 8.75
CA GLU A 397 32.04 -33.23 7.92
C GLU A 397 32.97 -32.05 8.29
N VAL A 398 33.02 -31.74 9.56
CA VAL A 398 33.84 -30.65 10.08
C VAL A 398 35.31 -30.97 9.96
N THR A 399 36.06 -30.09 9.28
CA THR A 399 37.53 -30.21 9.15
C THR A 399 38.22 -28.92 9.48
N GLY A 400 39.48 -28.98 9.80
CA GLY A 400 40.34 -27.81 10.05
C GLY A 400 40.10 -27.13 11.40
N SER A 401 40.15 -25.81 11.41
CA SER A 401 40.12 -25.00 12.62
C SER A 401 38.76 -24.40 12.97
N PHE A 402 37.70 -25.05 12.57
CA PHE A 402 36.34 -24.62 12.95
C PHE A 402 36.11 -24.87 14.45
N TYR A 403 35.30 -24.01 15.12
CA TYR A 403 35.19 -24.09 16.59
C TYR A 403 34.19 -25.11 17.10
N TYR A 404 33.24 -25.57 16.25
CA TYR A 404 32.37 -26.70 16.60
C TYR A 404 33.01 -28.03 16.18
N PRO A 405 32.85 -29.09 16.99
CA PRO A 405 33.26 -30.44 16.61
C PRO A 405 32.31 -31.03 15.54
N ASP A 406 32.80 -32.03 14.86
CA ASP A 406 31.99 -32.85 13.95
C ASP A 406 30.82 -33.47 14.68
N GLY A 407 29.62 -33.44 14.08
CA GLY A 407 28.40 -33.94 14.71
C GLY A 407 27.77 -32.98 15.73
N TYR A 408 28.30 -31.78 15.91
CA TYR A 408 27.71 -30.77 16.79
C TYR A 408 26.33 -30.35 16.32
N ARG A 409 25.41 -30.19 17.28
CA ARG A 409 24.05 -29.70 17.05
C ARG A 409 23.68 -28.66 18.07
N ASN A 410 22.91 -27.68 17.65
CA ASN A 410 22.34 -26.69 18.55
C ASN A 410 20.87 -26.43 18.22
N LYS A 411 20.12 -26.04 19.25
CA LYS A 411 18.72 -25.59 19.15
C LYS A 411 18.59 -24.27 19.85
N SER A 412 17.73 -23.41 19.27
CA SER A 412 17.29 -22.19 19.92
C SER A 412 15.78 -22.08 19.80
N ALA A 413 15.14 -21.67 20.87
CA ALA A 413 13.75 -21.27 20.90
C ALA A 413 13.67 -19.84 21.43
N ASN A 414 12.97 -18.98 20.71
CA ASN A 414 12.69 -17.61 21.12
C ASN A 414 11.18 -17.40 21.14
N ASP A 415 10.63 -17.21 22.35
CA ASP A 415 9.24 -16.80 22.58
C ASP A 415 9.23 -15.28 22.69
N ALA A 416 8.71 -14.63 21.66
CA ALA A 416 8.69 -13.17 21.55
C ALA A 416 7.30 -12.64 21.22
N GLY A 417 7.02 -11.43 21.66
CA GLY A 417 5.75 -10.80 21.32
C GLY A 417 5.57 -9.45 21.96
N GLY A 418 4.46 -8.82 21.60
CA GLY A 418 4.11 -7.51 22.11
C GLY A 418 2.61 -7.36 22.34
N ARG A 419 2.27 -6.47 23.26
CA ARG A 419 0.92 -5.99 23.51
C ARG A 419 0.90 -4.48 23.45
N GLU A 420 -0.12 -3.92 22.83
CA GLU A 420 -0.30 -2.49 22.72
C GLU A 420 -1.73 -2.10 23.12
N HIS A 421 -1.85 -1.10 23.93
CA HIS A 421 -3.11 -0.45 24.28
C HIS A 421 -3.05 1.01 23.85
N THR A 422 -4.02 1.45 23.07
CA THR A 422 -4.09 2.85 22.62
C THR A 422 -5.47 3.43 22.90
N GLY A 423 -5.49 4.59 23.54
CA GLY A 423 -6.66 5.42 23.73
C GLY A 423 -6.49 6.74 22.98
N GLN A 424 -7.52 7.20 22.26
CA GLN A 424 -7.49 8.43 21.48
C GLN A 424 -8.83 9.16 21.54
N VAL A 425 -8.77 10.49 21.64
CA VAL A 425 -9.94 11.38 21.53
C VAL A 425 -9.63 12.48 20.53
N ASP A 426 -10.50 12.67 19.55
CA ASP A 426 -10.39 13.64 18.47
C ASP A 426 -11.60 14.56 18.42
N TYR A 427 -11.37 15.85 18.26
CA TYR A 427 -12.39 16.84 18.03
C TYR A 427 -12.13 17.67 16.77
N VAL A 428 -13.14 17.84 15.94
CA VAL A 428 -13.10 18.67 14.73
C VAL A 428 -14.19 19.73 14.83
N ASN A 429 -13.81 20.98 14.61
CA ASN A 429 -14.73 22.11 14.60
C ASN A 429 -14.51 22.98 13.35
N PRO A 430 -15.34 22.85 12.33
CA PRO A 430 -15.41 23.83 11.24
C PRO A 430 -15.94 25.15 11.79
N LEU A 431 -15.08 26.16 11.98
CA LEU A 431 -15.48 27.49 12.47
C LEU A 431 -16.46 28.15 11.49
N ASN A 432 -16.17 28.05 10.20
CA ASN A 432 -16.99 28.47 9.06
C ASN A 432 -16.54 27.71 7.78
N GLU A 433 -17.02 28.11 6.61
CA GLU A 433 -16.67 27.46 5.33
C GLU A 433 -15.18 27.57 4.95
N LYS A 434 -14.45 28.54 5.52
CA LYS A 434 -13.04 28.79 5.20
C LYS A 434 -12.08 28.29 6.28
N HIS A 435 -12.53 28.15 7.51
CA HIS A 435 -11.70 27.91 8.69
C HIS A 435 -12.16 26.66 9.44
N SER A 436 -11.24 25.73 9.72
CA SER A 436 -11.51 24.56 10.55
C SER A 436 -10.37 24.36 11.54
N LEU A 437 -10.74 23.99 12.77
CA LEU A 437 -9.82 23.55 13.82
C LEU A 437 -9.98 22.05 14.04
N GLU A 438 -8.89 21.40 14.35
CA GLU A 438 -8.86 20.03 14.84
C GLU A 438 -7.92 19.94 16.04
N ALA A 439 -8.27 19.10 17.03
CA ALA A 439 -7.43 18.82 18.19
C ALA A 439 -7.66 17.39 18.66
N GLY A 440 -6.67 16.81 19.29
CA GLY A 440 -6.80 15.46 19.85
C GLY A 440 -5.73 15.14 20.87
N LEU A 441 -6.03 14.11 21.68
CA LEU A 441 -5.14 13.50 22.64
C LEU A 441 -5.03 12.02 22.34
N LYS A 442 -3.83 11.45 22.49
CA LYS A 442 -3.55 10.03 22.29
C LYS A 442 -2.60 9.53 23.37
N TYR A 443 -2.87 8.35 23.87
CA TYR A 443 -2.01 7.62 24.78
C TYR A 443 -1.77 6.21 24.26
N ILE A 444 -0.52 5.79 24.24
CA ILE A 444 -0.08 4.46 23.82
C ILE A 444 0.70 3.84 24.96
N PHE A 445 0.33 2.63 25.34
CA PHE A 445 1.11 1.74 26.20
C PHE A 445 1.51 0.51 25.42
N ARG A 446 2.80 0.22 25.35
CA ARG A 446 3.39 -0.98 24.74
C ARG A 446 4.16 -1.78 25.75
N ASP A 447 4.00 -3.08 25.68
CA ASP A 447 4.70 -4.07 26.47
C ASP A 447 5.17 -5.19 25.54
N ASN A 448 6.47 -5.30 25.34
CA ASN A 448 7.07 -6.30 24.47
C ASN A 448 8.04 -7.16 25.28
N SER A 449 8.10 -8.44 24.96
CA SER A 449 9.02 -9.37 25.59
C SER A 449 9.66 -10.30 24.58
N SER A 450 10.85 -10.79 24.89
CA SER A 450 11.54 -11.85 24.16
C SER A 450 12.28 -12.71 25.17
N ARG A 451 12.10 -14.02 25.07
CA ARG A 451 12.73 -15.03 25.92
C ARG A 451 13.43 -16.03 25.03
N ALA A 452 14.75 -16.09 25.11
CA ALA A 452 15.55 -16.97 24.28
C ALA A 452 16.24 -18.05 25.11
N ASP A 453 15.92 -19.30 24.80
CA ASP A 453 16.54 -20.48 25.35
C ASP A 453 17.37 -21.21 24.29
N HIS A 454 18.59 -21.61 24.67
CA HIS A 454 19.51 -22.32 23.82
C HIS A 454 19.90 -23.66 24.44
N THR A 455 20.07 -24.67 23.59
CA THR A 455 20.60 -25.98 23.97
C THR A 455 21.60 -26.44 22.93
N PHE A 456 22.59 -27.22 23.35
CA PHE A 456 23.54 -27.85 22.46
C PHE A 456 23.63 -29.35 22.73
N PHE A 457 23.97 -30.11 21.72
CA PHE A 457 24.21 -31.51 21.82
C PHE A 457 25.68 -31.76 22.15
N ASP A 458 25.92 -32.30 23.34
CA ASP A 458 27.29 -32.69 23.75
C ASP A 458 27.60 -34.04 23.13
N VAL A 459 28.46 -34.03 22.12
CA VAL A 459 28.87 -35.26 21.38
C VAL A 459 29.64 -36.26 22.26
N THR A 460 30.24 -35.81 23.38
CA THR A 460 30.97 -36.65 24.30
C THR A 460 30.03 -37.49 25.16
N ASP A 461 29.00 -36.89 25.69
CA ASP A 461 28.01 -37.51 26.56
C ASP A 461 26.80 -38.05 25.79
N ASN A 462 26.66 -37.70 24.51
CA ASN A 462 25.52 -38.00 23.66
C ASN A 462 24.21 -37.48 24.25
N THR A 463 24.22 -36.29 24.84
CA THR A 463 23.06 -35.66 25.51
C THR A 463 22.89 -34.21 25.13
N TRP A 464 21.63 -33.72 25.15
CA TRP A 464 21.31 -32.29 25.03
C TRP A 464 21.55 -31.58 26.37
N LYS A 465 22.28 -30.48 26.35
CA LYS A 465 22.59 -29.64 27.51
C LYS A 465 22.09 -28.21 27.28
N PRO A 466 21.58 -27.53 28.31
CA PRO A 466 21.24 -26.11 28.18
C PRO A 466 22.52 -25.28 28.01
N ASP A 467 22.47 -24.34 27.09
CA ASP A 467 23.50 -23.32 26.92
C ASP A 467 23.10 -22.06 27.71
N THR A 468 23.50 -22.06 28.98
CA THR A 468 23.13 -20.96 29.89
C THR A 468 23.85 -19.65 29.59
N GLU A 469 25.00 -19.69 28.89
CA GLU A 469 25.76 -18.49 28.54
C GLU A 469 25.04 -17.68 27.45
N ARG A 470 24.25 -18.36 26.59
CA ARG A 470 23.49 -17.75 25.50
C ARG A 470 22.06 -17.41 25.88
N LYS A 471 21.60 -17.81 27.06
CA LYS A 471 20.27 -17.46 27.54
C LYS A 471 20.14 -15.96 27.70
N ASN A 472 19.08 -15.36 27.14
CA ASN A 472 18.77 -13.96 27.36
C ASN A 472 17.26 -13.69 27.33
N ASP A 473 16.87 -12.74 28.17
CA ASP A 473 15.51 -12.28 28.28
C ASP A 473 15.49 -10.75 28.13
N LEU A 474 14.50 -10.25 27.42
CA LEU A 474 14.27 -8.83 27.19
C LEU A 474 12.83 -8.48 27.52
N ASP A 475 12.63 -7.46 28.34
CA ASP A 475 11.36 -6.78 28.52
C ASP A 475 11.49 -5.32 28.08
N HIS A 476 10.58 -4.84 27.28
CA HIS A 476 10.52 -3.47 26.78
C HIS A 476 9.16 -2.88 27.01
N THR A 477 9.08 -1.87 27.86
CA THR A 477 7.85 -1.10 28.08
C THR A 477 7.98 0.29 27.52
N GLN A 478 6.91 0.81 26.90
CA GLN A 478 6.88 2.14 26.31
C GLN A 478 5.54 2.82 26.58
N ASN A 479 5.61 4.06 27.09
CA ASN A 479 4.48 4.94 27.31
C ASN A 479 4.63 6.19 26.45
N ILE A 480 3.67 6.46 25.56
CA ILE A 480 3.67 7.64 24.70
C ILE A 480 2.41 8.44 24.96
N THR A 481 2.58 9.67 25.43
CA THR A 481 1.49 10.63 25.59
C THR A 481 1.65 11.73 24.55
N SER A 482 0.62 11.96 23.75
CA SER A 482 0.66 12.97 22.71
C SER A 482 -0.59 13.84 22.68
N GLY A 483 -0.38 15.12 22.34
CA GLY A 483 -1.44 16.07 22.04
C GLY A 483 -1.15 16.78 20.72
N TYR A 484 -2.18 17.06 19.93
CA TYR A 484 -2.03 17.77 18.69
C TYR A 484 -3.13 18.78 18.44
N ALA A 485 -2.78 19.81 17.67
CA ALA A 485 -3.70 20.80 17.14
C ALA A 485 -3.42 21.05 15.67
N GLY A 486 -4.48 21.27 14.91
CA GLY A 486 -4.43 21.56 13.47
C GLY A 486 -5.36 22.71 13.11
N TYR A 487 -4.91 23.53 12.16
CA TYR A 487 -5.70 24.60 11.60
C TYR A 487 -5.69 24.52 10.09
N SER A 488 -6.87 24.55 9.49
CA SER A 488 -7.08 24.54 8.05
C SER A 488 -7.74 25.82 7.59
N TYR A 489 -7.18 26.44 6.54
CA TYR A 489 -7.71 27.62 5.88
C TYR A 489 -7.90 27.38 4.40
N LYS A 490 -9.05 27.80 3.85
CA LYS A 490 -9.38 27.70 2.42
C LYS A 490 -10.05 28.96 1.94
N ALA A 491 -9.43 29.67 1.00
CA ALA A 491 -10.02 30.84 0.38
C ALA A 491 -9.71 30.84 -1.13
N GLY A 492 -10.76 30.84 -1.94
CA GLY A 492 -10.65 30.81 -3.39
C GLY A 492 -9.76 29.65 -3.88
N LYS A 493 -8.63 30.00 -4.50
CA LYS A 493 -7.68 29.04 -5.06
C LYS A 493 -6.58 28.59 -4.08
N VAL A 494 -6.50 29.22 -2.90
CA VAL A 494 -5.46 28.98 -1.90
C VAL A 494 -5.99 28.11 -0.78
N GLY A 495 -5.24 27.07 -0.41
CA GLY A 495 -5.47 26.25 0.77
C GLY A 495 -4.20 26.17 1.61
N MET A 496 -4.36 26.20 2.94
CA MET A 496 -3.28 26.05 3.91
C MET A 496 -3.73 25.11 5.02
N LYS A 497 -2.84 24.21 5.44
CA LYS A 497 -3.03 23.38 6.62
C LYS A 497 -1.77 23.46 7.47
N LEU A 498 -1.95 23.79 8.74
CA LEU A 498 -0.90 23.85 9.75
C LEU A 498 -1.22 22.81 10.81
N GLY A 499 -0.22 22.08 11.25
CA GLY A 499 -0.35 21.09 12.33
C GLY A 499 0.84 21.14 13.26
N LEU A 500 0.59 20.95 14.53
CA LEU A 500 1.61 20.81 15.56
C LEU A 500 1.20 19.67 16.48
N ARG A 501 2.13 18.76 16.73
CA ARG A 501 1.96 17.64 17.65
C ARG A 501 3.12 17.63 18.65
N GLY A 502 2.81 17.46 19.94
CA GLY A 502 3.79 17.22 20.98
C GLY A 502 3.66 15.78 21.47
N GLU A 503 4.78 15.09 21.61
CA GLU A 503 4.85 13.71 22.11
C GLU A 503 5.86 13.62 23.24
N ASN A 504 5.44 13.04 24.37
CA ASN A 504 6.34 12.61 25.44
C ASN A 504 6.42 11.08 25.41
N THR A 505 7.61 10.55 25.27
CA THR A 505 7.88 9.11 25.23
C THR A 505 8.74 8.72 26.42
N LYS A 506 8.26 7.76 27.20
CA LYS A 506 9.00 7.11 28.28
C LYS A 506 9.14 5.64 27.94
N GLN A 507 10.36 5.16 27.85
CA GLN A 507 10.61 3.74 27.61
C GLN A 507 11.58 3.18 28.64
N GLU A 508 11.40 1.89 28.93
CA GLU A 508 12.29 1.10 29.77
C GLU A 508 12.57 -0.22 29.07
N VAL A 509 13.85 -0.51 28.88
CA VAL A 509 14.35 -1.79 28.34
C VAL A 509 15.07 -2.49 29.47
N HIS A 510 14.57 -3.64 29.87
CA HIS A 510 15.16 -4.50 30.87
C HIS A 510 15.73 -5.74 30.18
N PHE A 511 17.05 -5.84 30.16
CA PHE A 511 17.76 -6.96 29.57
C PHE A 511 18.39 -7.81 30.66
N MET A 512 18.14 -9.12 30.62
CA MET A 512 18.65 -10.10 31.55
C MET A 512 19.35 -11.22 30.79
N SER A 513 20.61 -11.45 31.11
CA SER A 513 21.41 -12.60 30.70
C SER A 513 22.08 -13.20 31.90
N THR A 514 22.77 -14.34 31.75
CA THR A 514 23.49 -15.00 32.83
C THR A 514 24.46 -14.08 33.53
N ASP A 515 25.15 -13.18 32.78
CA ASP A 515 26.19 -12.30 33.28
C ASP A 515 25.79 -10.83 33.42
N SER A 516 24.57 -10.45 33.01
CA SER A 516 24.14 -9.05 32.96
C SER A 516 22.65 -8.89 33.28
N ASN A 517 22.38 -7.95 34.16
CA ASN A 517 21.03 -7.45 34.42
C ASN A 517 21.06 -5.94 34.24
N THR A 518 20.64 -5.47 33.08
CA THR A 518 20.75 -4.06 32.67
C THR A 518 19.39 -3.47 32.41
N VAL A 519 19.14 -2.28 33.00
CA VAL A 519 17.93 -1.49 32.74
C VAL A 519 18.33 -0.18 32.09
N VAL A 520 17.79 0.07 30.90
CA VAL A 520 17.96 1.34 30.17
C VAL A 520 16.64 2.09 30.20
N ARG A 521 16.68 3.35 30.67
CA ARG A 521 15.51 4.23 30.71
C ARG A 521 15.75 5.44 29.85
N THR A 522 14.76 5.78 29.01
CA THR A 522 14.81 6.96 28.15
C THR A 522 13.51 7.74 28.29
N ASP A 523 13.61 9.05 28.46
CA ASP A 523 12.48 9.99 28.52
C ASP A 523 12.81 11.19 27.62
N PHE A 524 11.98 11.43 26.62
CA PHE A 524 12.21 12.52 25.68
C PHE A 524 10.88 13.13 25.21
N PHE A 525 10.94 14.40 24.84
CA PHE A 525 9.82 15.16 24.32
C PHE A 525 10.13 15.67 22.91
N ASP A 526 9.25 15.39 21.97
CA ASP A 526 9.36 15.79 20.58
C ASP A 526 8.23 16.72 20.16
N LEU A 527 8.57 17.73 19.36
CA LEU A 527 7.64 18.61 18.68
C LEU A 527 7.67 18.30 17.19
N VAL A 528 6.50 17.94 16.64
CA VAL A 528 6.32 17.46 15.27
C VAL A 528 5.47 18.45 14.48
N PRO A 529 6.07 19.44 13.81
CA PRO A 529 5.35 20.39 12.97
C PRO A 529 5.03 19.81 11.60
N SER A 530 3.92 20.29 11.01
CA SER A 530 3.55 20.04 9.63
C SER A 530 2.93 21.26 8.99
N VAL A 531 3.25 21.52 7.73
CA VAL A 531 2.72 22.62 6.93
C VAL A 531 2.40 22.10 5.53
N THR A 532 1.19 22.35 5.05
CA THR A 532 0.82 22.09 3.65
C THR A 532 0.19 23.33 3.05
N LEU A 533 0.70 23.73 1.90
CA LEU A 533 0.17 24.80 1.08
C LEU A 533 -0.32 24.21 -0.24
N SER A 534 -1.47 24.66 -0.72
CA SER A 534 -2.01 24.25 -2.01
C SER A 534 -2.49 25.44 -2.81
N TYR A 535 -2.26 25.40 -4.11
CA TYR A 535 -2.75 26.39 -5.04
C TYR A 535 -3.44 25.71 -6.24
N GLN A 536 -4.71 26.05 -6.45
CA GLN A 536 -5.51 25.51 -7.54
C GLN A 536 -5.25 26.33 -8.82
N LEU A 537 -4.45 25.79 -9.73
CA LEU A 537 -4.08 26.42 -11.00
C LEU A 537 -5.25 26.47 -11.99
N GLY A 538 -6.14 25.46 -11.92
CA GLY A 538 -7.34 25.29 -12.73
C GLY A 538 -8.32 24.37 -12.05
N MET A 539 -9.43 24.01 -12.69
CA MET A 539 -10.43 23.10 -12.10
C MET A 539 -9.87 21.71 -11.80
N THR A 540 -8.87 21.29 -12.55
CA THR A 540 -8.29 19.93 -12.48
C THR A 540 -6.78 19.94 -12.25
N ARG A 541 -6.16 21.11 -12.05
CA ARG A 541 -4.72 21.27 -11.87
C ARG A 541 -4.41 21.87 -10.51
N THR A 542 -3.53 21.24 -9.77
CA THR A 542 -3.16 21.66 -8.42
C THR A 542 -1.64 21.62 -8.24
N LEU A 543 -1.09 22.66 -7.63
CA LEU A 543 0.26 22.69 -7.11
C LEU A 543 0.20 22.66 -5.59
N ARG A 544 1.00 21.79 -4.96
CA ARG A 544 1.09 21.66 -3.50
C ARG A 544 2.54 21.72 -3.07
N GLY A 545 2.79 22.30 -1.91
CA GLY A 545 4.06 22.26 -1.22
C GLY A 545 3.83 21.81 0.21
N GLY A 546 4.65 20.90 0.71
CA GLY A 546 4.53 20.34 2.05
C GLY A 546 5.86 20.28 2.77
N TYR A 547 5.80 20.46 4.08
CA TYR A 547 6.85 20.13 5.03
C TYR A 547 6.24 19.35 6.18
N ASN A 548 6.89 18.27 6.58
CA ASN A 548 6.60 17.58 7.82
C ASN A 548 7.87 17.03 8.46
N MET A 549 7.88 17.03 9.77
CA MET A 549 8.84 16.27 10.57
C MET A 549 8.22 14.92 10.92
N ARG A 550 9.03 13.87 11.02
CA ARG A 550 8.61 12.52 11.42
C ARG A 550 9.59 11.96 12.42
N ILE A 551 9.05 11.09 13.30
CA ILE A 551 9.81 10.37 14.30
C ILE A 551 9.59 8.89 14.04
N SER A 552 10.67 8.13 13.96
CA SER A 552 10.64 6.68 13.86
C SER A 552 11.35 6.08 15.07
N ARG A 553 10.66 5.23 15.82
CA ARG A 553 11.19 4.61 17.03
C ARG A 553 11.69 3.21 16.73
N PRO A 554 12.88 2.83 17.24
CA PRO A 554 13.34 1.45 17.10
C PRO A 554 12.35 0.49 17.74
N GLY A 555 11.89 -0.49 16.98
CA GLY A 555 11.09 -1.60 17.50
C GLY A 555 11.96 -2.63 18.23
N ILE A 556 11.32 -3.63 18.83
CA ILE A 556 12.02 -4.67 19.60
C ILE A 556 13.13 -5.37 18.81
N TRP A 557 12.97 -5.55 17.50
CA TRP A 557 13.98 -6.14 16.62
C TRP A 557 15.30 -5.39 16.57
N TYR A 558 15.22 -4.04 16.64
CA TYR A 558 16.40 -3.19 16.66
C TYR A 558 17.03 -3.14 18.03
N LEU A 559 16.22 -3.28 19.09
CA LEU A 559 16.65 -3.15 20.49
C LEU A 559 17.13 -4.46 21.10
N ASN A 560 16.63 -5.60 20.61
CA ASN A 560 16.90 -6.90 21.20
C ASN A 560 18.35 -7.35 20.93
N PRO A 561 19.23 -7.45 21.94
CA PRO A 561 20.61 -7.89 21.79
C PRO A 561 20.76 -9.42 21.64
N TYR A 562 19.63 -10.15 21.51
CA TYR A 562 19.65 -11.56 21.17
C TYR A 562 20.51 -11.81 19.94
N VAL A 563 21.48 -12.74 20.06
CA VAL A 563 22.37 -13.11 18.97
C VAL A 563 21.74 -14.22 18.15
N ASN A 564 21.34 -13.89 16.93
CA ASN A 564 20.98 -14.89 15.93
C ASN A 564 22.27 -15.40 15.27
N ASP A 565 22.59 -16.66 15.50
CA ASP A 565 23.77 -17.36 15.01
C ASP A 565 23.44 -18.66 14.27
N VAL A 566 22.28 -18.68 13.61
CA VAL A 566 21.93 -19.75 12.65
C VAL A 566 23.06 -19.97 11.65
N ASP A 567 23.67 -18.89 11.18
CA ASP A 567 24.96 -18.90 10.50
C ASP A 567 26.05 -18.41 11.45
N PRO A 568 26.92 -19.30 11.97
CA PRO A 568 27.95 -18.94 12.93
C PRO A 568 29.06 -18.04 12.37
N ASN A 569 29.16 -17.91 11.05
CA ASN A 569 30.09 -17.00 10.40
C ASN A 569 29.51 -15.60 10.14
N ASN A 570 28.20 -15.43 10.38
CA ASN A 570 27.46 -14.22 10.02
C ASN A 570 26.32 -13.99 11.01
N ILE A 571 26.66 -13.53 12.20
CA ILE A 571 25.72 -13.32 13.29
C ILE A 571 25.06 -11.94 13.23
N SER A 572 23.84 -11.85 13.77
CA SER A 572 23.10 -10.59 13.85
C SER A 572 22.47 -10.38 15.23
N TYR A 573 22.41 -9.13 15.68
CA TYR A 573 21.82 -8.74 16.96
C TYR A 573 21.43 -7.26 16.96
N GLY A 574 20.45 -6.92 17.79
CA GLY A 574 20.01 -5.53 17.99
C GLY A 574 20.89 -4.74 18.95
N ASN A 575 20.56 -3.46 19.09
CA ASN A 575 21.26 -2.54 19.98
C ASN A 575 20.25 -1.83 20.90
N ARG A 576 20.28 -2.12 22.20
CA ARG A 576 19.38 -1.58 23.22
C ARG A 576 19.56 -0.10 23.51
N TYR A 577 20.60 0.54 23.00
CA TYR A 577 20.94 1.96 23.22
C TYR A 577 20.46 2.87 22.08
N LEU A 578 19.63 2.38 21.16
CA LEU A 578 19.12 3.17 20.05
C LEU A 578 18.11 4.22 20.51
N ASP A 579 18.26 5.43 19.98
CA ASP A 579 17.33 6.53 20.10
C ASP A 579 16.38 6.60 18.89
N ALA A 580 15.28 7.36 19.04
CA ALA A 580 14.37 7.60 17.94
C ALA A 580 15.02 8.44 16.82
N GLU A 581 14.77 8.05 15.58
CA GLU A 581 15.16 8.81 14.40
C GLU A 581 14.23 9.98 14.15
N GLN A 582 14.76 11.14 13.79
CA GLN A 582 14.03 12.33 13.37
C GLN A 582 14.32 12.63 11.90
N GLN A 583 13.26 12.68 11.09
CA GLN A 583 13.35 12.95 9.66
C GLN A 583 12.55 14.18 9.27
N HIS A 584 13.16 15.07 8.50
CA HIS A 584 12.53 16.26 7.90
C HIS A 584 12.22 15.99 6.43
N ASN A 585 10.97 16.15 6.03
CA ASN A 585 10.51 15.90 4.67
C ASN A 585 9.96 17.17 4.04
N PHE A 586 10.41 17.50 2.84
CA PHE A 586 9.92 18.57 2.00
C PHE A 586 9.43 17.98 0.69
N ASN A 587 8.29 18.44 0.19
CA ASN A 587 7.79 17.98 -1.09
C ASN A 587 7.12 19.11 -1.87
N ILE A 588 7.21 19.02 -3.20
CA ILE A 588 6.44 19.83 -4.15
C ILE A 588 5.76 18.85 -5.09
N ASN A 589 4.45 18.98 -5.22
CA ASN A 589 3.64 18.09 -6.03
C ASN A 589 2.81 18.89 -7.03
N TYR A 590 2.86 18.50 -8.28
CA TYR A 590 1.99 19.01 -9.34
C TYR A 590 1.11 17.88 -9.87
N GLY A 591 -0.22 18.09 -9.87
CA GLY A 591 -1.20 17.13 -10.37
C GLY A 591 -2.11 17.75 -11.41
N SER A 592 -2.41 16.99 -12.46
CA SER A 592 -3.41 17.33 -13.48
C SER A 592 -4.27 16.11 -13.80
N PHE A 593 -5.57 16.28 -13.78
CA PHE A 593 -6.54 15.20 -13.86
C PHE A 593 -7.56 15.46 -14.96
N SER A 594 -7.77 14.49 -15.82
CA SER A 594 -8.81 14.49 -16.84
C SER A 594 -9.43 13.11 -17.00
N GLN A 595 -10.50 12.98 -17.76
CA GLN A 595 -11.12 11.68 -18.00
C GLN A 595 -10.21 10.67 -18.70
N LYS A 596 -9.30 11.15 -19.56
CA LYS A 596 -8.45 10.29 -20.38
C LYS A 596 -7.00 10.23 -19.91
N LEU A 597 -6.49 11.32 -19.37
CA LEU A 597 -5.07 11.44 -18.99
C LEU A 597 -4.94 12.07 -17.61
N ASN A 598 -4.34 11.32 -16.70
CA ASN A 598 -4.00 11.79 -15.37
C ASN A 598 -2.49 11.74 -15.22
N TYR A 599 -1.91 12.80 -14.70
CA TYR A 599 -0.49 12.79 -14.37
C TYR A 599 -0.23 13.54 -13.06
N ASN A 600 0.75 13.05 -12.34
CA ASN A 600 1.20 13.60 -11.07
C ASN A 600 2.72 13.55 -11.04
N ALA A 601 3.36 14.65 -10.68
CA ALA A 601 4.80 14.72 -10.51
C ALA A 601 5.12 15.27 -9.13
N THR A 602 6.02 14.62 -8.42
CA THR A 602 6.46 15.00 -7.09
C THR A 602 7.98 15.14 -7.08
N LEU A 603 8.48 16.24 -6.54
CA LEU A 603 9.87 16.42 -6.13
C LEU A 603 9.88 16.37 -4.61
N SER A 604 10.77 15.59 -4.01
CA SER A 604 10.89 15.40 -2.57
C SER A 604 12.34 15.51 -2.11
N TYR A 605 12.54 16.08 -0.94
CA TYR A 605 13.80 16.06 -0.22
C TYR A 605 13.57 15.60 1.21
N ALA A 606 14.32 14.59 1.63
CA ALA A 606 14.30 14.04 2.97
C ALA A 606 15.67 14.17 3.62
N TYR A 607 15.69 14.50 4.90
CA TYR A 607 16.90 14.65 5.70
C TYR A 607 16.71 14.05 7.09
N ALA A 608 17.58 13.10 7.47
CA ALA A 608 17.70 12.56 8.82
C ALA A 608 19.15 12.71 9.32
N ARG A 609 19.32 13.13 10.56
CA ARG A 609 20.66 13.33 11.15
C ARG A 609 21.14 12.13 11.95
N ASN A 610 20.25 11.49 12.68
CA ASN A 610 20.50 10.36 13.57
C ASN A 610 19.79 9.10 13.09
N ALA A 611 19.82 8.85 11.78
CA ALA A 611 19.18 7.67 11.22
C ALA A 611 19.73 6.40 11.86
N VAL A 612 18.84 5.52 12.25
CA VAL A 612 19.19 4.16 12.67
C VAL A 612 19.68 3.41 11.46
N THR A 613 20.93 3.03 11.46
CA THR A 613 21.61 2.42 10.32
C THR A 613 22.19 1.07 10.73
N GLY A 614 21.90 0.04 9.91
CA GLY A 614 22.58 -1.24 10.03
C GLY A 614 24.03 -1.09 9.59
N TYR A 615 24.94 -1.69 10.33
CA TYR A 615 26.33 -1.76 9.94
C TYR A 615 26.92 -3.12 10.28
N SER A 616 27.91 -3.50 9.49
CA SER A 616 28.59 -4.80 9.60
C SER A 616 30.07 -4.59 9.81
N PHE A 617 30.65 -5.44 10.64
CA PHE A 617 32.09 -5.51 10.87
C PHE A 617 32.53 -6.96 11.09
N VAL A 618 33.81 -7.25 10.83
CA VAL A 618 34.39 -8.58 11.07
C VAL A 618 35.18 -8.55 12.36
N LYS A 619 34.89 -9.47 13.26
CA LYS A 619 35.65 -9.72 14.50
C LYS A 619 35.86 -11.22 14.64
N ASP A 620 37.13 -11.63 14.90
CA ASP A 620 37.53 -13.02 15.08
C ASP A 620 37.13 -13.97 13.92
N GLY A 621 37.03 -13.41 12.71
CA GLY A 621 36.62 -14.16 11.51
C GLY A 621 35.10 -14.35 11.36
N VAL A 622 34.29 -13.74 12.22
CA VAL A 622 32.81 -13.74 12.18
C VAL A 622 32.31 -12.36 11.75
N THR A 623 31.35 -12.31 10.84
CA THR A 623 30.66 -11.07 10.51
C THR A 623 29.61 -10.79 11.58
N HIS A 624 29.69 -9.61 12.17
CA HIS A 624 28.70 -9.07 13.08
C HIS A 624 27.83 -8.04 12.37
N ASN A 625 26.51 -8.21 12.41
CA ASN A 625 25.54 -7.27 11.87
C ASN A 625 24.73 -6.68 13.03
N THR A 626 24.69 -5.36 13.13
CA THR A 626 23.98 -4.66 14.20
C THR A 626 23.50 -3.29 13.74
N TYR A 627 22.99 -2.48 14.65
CA TYR A 627 22.40 -1.17 14.37
C TYR A 627 22.96 -0.09 15.27
N ALA A 628 23.05 1.14 14.76
CA ALA A 628 23.41 2.31 15.54
C ALA A 628 22.77 3.59 14.96
N ASN A 629 22.62 4.62 15.81
CA ASN A 629 22.18 5.97 15.38
C ASN A 629 23.34 6.76 14.77
N ILE A 630 23.99 6.21 13.78
CA ILE A 630 25.20 6.76 13.14
C ILE A 630 24.95 7.32 11.74
N GLY A 631 23.73 7.25 11.23
CA GLY A 631 23.40 7.67 9.89
C GLY A 631 23.06 9.15 9.79
N ARG A 632 23.73 9.87 8.88
CA ARG A 632 23.25 11.10 8.30
C ARG A 632 22.75 10.79 6.89
N ASN A 633 21.46 10.85 6.69
CA ASN A 633 20.83 10.45 5.44
C ASN A 633 20.19 11.64 4.76
N GLN A 634 20.50 11.84 3.47
CA GLN A 634 19.88 12.86 2.61
C GLN A 634 19.39 12.18 1.34
N THR A 635 18.13 12.40 0.98
CA THR A 635 17.56 11.83 -0.23
C THR A 635 16.82 12.91 -1.01
N LEU A 636 17.25 13.15 -2.25
CA LEU A 636 16.51 13.95 -3.23
C LEU A 636 15.82 12.98 -4.20
N GLY A 637 14.51 13.06 -4.28
CA GLY A 637 13.71 12.13 -5.06
C GLY A 637 12.74 12.80 -6.01
N THR A 638 12.47 12.13 -7.12
CA THR A 638 11.38 12.48 -8.04
C THR A 638 10.48 11.28 -8.21
N ASN A 639 9.18 11.52 -8.32
CA ASN A 639 8.22 10.49 -8.68
C ASN A 639 7.25 11.04 -9.74
N ILE A 640 7.01 10.27 -10.80
CA ILE A 640 6.09 10.61 -11.87
C ILE A 640 5.10 9.47 -12.03
N TYR A 641 3.83 9.82 -11.99
CA TYR A 641 2.73 8.92 -12.28
C TYR A 641 1.95 9.43 -13.49
N VAL A 642 1.68 8.55 -14.45
CA VAL A 642 0.85 8.82 -15.62
C VAL A 642 -0.14 7.67 -15.77
N SER A 643 -1.43 7.98 -15.93
CA SER A 643 -2.45 7.00 -16.31
C SER A 643 -3.19 7.53 -17.52
N TRP A 644 -3.26 6.73 -18.56
CA TRP A 644 -3.87 7.09 -19.83
C TRP A 644 -4.91 6.05 -20.25
N THR A 645 -6.12 6.52 -20.49
CA THR A 645 -7.28 5.72 -20.91
C THR A 645 -7.79 6.28 -22.25
N PRO A 646 -7.11 5.97 -23.39
CA PRO A 646 -7.49 6.51 -24.70
C PRO A 646 -8.90 6.11 -25.12
N THR A 647 -9.31 4.89 -24.77
CA THR A 647 -10.62 4.32 -25.04
C THR A 647 -11.13 3.56 -23.81
N GLN A 648 -12.41 3.20 -23.78
CA GLN A 648 -12.96 2.33 -22.73
C GLN A 648 -12.33 0.92 -22.70
N MET A 649 -11.77 0.49 -23.83
CA MET A 649 -11.14 -0.82 -23.98
C MET A 649 -9.69 -0.86 -23.51
N ILE A 650 -8.99 0.28 -23.55
CA ILE A 650 -7.54 0.34 -23.30
C ILE A 650 -7.25 1.25 -22.12
N ARG A 651 -6.54 0.72 -21.16
CA ARG A 651 -5.96 1.47 -20.04
C ARG A 651 -4.49 1.14 -19.92
N THR A 652 -3.68 2.16 -19.73
CA THR A 652 -2.26 2.00 -19.40
C THR A 652 -1.87 2.97 -18.30
N TYR A 653 -0.88 2.56 -17.53
CA TYR A 653 -0.27 3.42 -16.53
C TYR A 653 1.24 3.23 -16.49
N LEU A 654 1.91 4.26 -16.05
CA LEU A 654 3.33 4.25 -15.71
C LEU A 654 3.50 5.01 -14.39
N ASN A 655 4.20 4.41 -13.46
CA ASN A 655 4.67 5.04 -12.22
C ASN A 655 6.16 4.81 -12.10
N GLY A 656 6.93 5.85 -11.90
CA GLY A 656 8.36 5.72 -11.72
C GLY A 656 8.93 6.83 -10.86
N GLY A 657 9.98 6.50 -10.13
CA GLY A 657 10.71 7.45 -9.29
C GLY A 657 12.20 7.13 -9.30
N ILE A 658 12.99 8.18 -9.26
CA ILE A 658 14.44 8.11 -9.12
C ILE A 658 14.80 8.96 -7.90
N ASN A 659 15.62 8.39 -7.02
CA ASN A 659 16.15 9.03 -5.84
C ASN A 659 17.66 9.06 -5.93
N TYR A 660 18.27 10.16 -5.57
CA TYR A 660 19.67 10.26 -5.22
C TYR A 660 19.78 10.30 -3.71
N THR A 661 20.50 9.32 -3.14
CA THR A 661 20.68 9.19 -1.70
C THR A 661 22.17 9.37 -1.38
N ASP A 662 22.47 10.14 -0.31
CA ASP A 662 23.79 10.31 0.28
C ASP A 662 23.69 9.93 1.75
N ILE A 663 24.39 8.85 2.13
CA ILE A 663 24.42 8.31 3.49
C ILE A 663 25.86 8.42 3.99
N GLN A 664 26.04 9.00 5.16
CA GLN A 664 27.34 9.13 5.82
C GLN A 664 27.22 8.76 7.29
N SER A 665 28.17 8.00 7.80
CA SER A 665 28.29 7.79 9.24
C SER A 665 28.71 9.07 9.94
N THR A 666 28.10 9.33 11.10
CA THR A 666 28.47 10.46 11.98
C THR A 666 29.65 10.15 12.88
N GLU A 667 29.98 8.85 13.07
CA GLU A 667 31.07 8.40 13.92
C GLU A 667 32.35 8.10 13.13
N ASP A 668 32.19 7.50 11.94
CA ASP A 668 33.30 7.18 11.04
C ASP A 668 33.09 7.79 9.67
N SER A 669 33.78 8.86 9.38
CA SER A 669 33.66 9.57 8.09
C SER A 669 34.12 8.74 6.87
N ALA A 670 34.85 7.65 7.08
CA ALA A 670 35.21 6.71 6.02
C ALA A 670 34.01 5.86 5.56
N LEU A 671 33.00 5.69 6.42
CA LEU A 671 31.77 5.02 6.09
C LEU A 671 30.79 6.01 5.43
N ARG A 672 30.83 6.06 4.12
CA ARG A 672 29.95 6.88 3.30
C ARG A 672 29.59 6.12 2.02
N ASN A 673 28.32 6.21 1.65
CA ASN A 673 27.83 5.70 0.38
C ASN A 673 26.84 6.68 -0.25
N ASN A 674 26.83 6.77 -1.57
CA ASN A 674 25.88 7.59 -2.30
C ASN A 674 25.58 6.98 -3.66
N GLY A 675 24.40 7.26 -4.18
CA GLY A 675 24.06 6.71 -5.49
C GLY A 675 22.59 6.95 -5.85
N PHE A 676 22.27 6.48 -7.04
CA PHE A 676 20.91 6.51 -7.54
C PHE A 676 20.21 5.20 -7.20
N SER A 677 18.99 5.32 -6.69
CA SER A 677 18.04 4.24 -6.54
C SER A 677 16.74 4.62 -7.23
N GLY A 678 15.89 3.66 -7.52
CA GLY A 678 14.63 3.97 -8.17
C GLY A 678 13.76 2.76 -8.38
N ARG A 679 12.56 3.06 -8.86
CA ARG A 679 11.61 2.03 -9.25
C ARG A 679 10.75 2.52 -10.40
N ALA A 680 10.31 1.60 -11.24
CA ALA A 680 9.35 1.88 -12.29
C ALA A 680 8.35 0.73 -12.36
N PHE A 681 7.06 1.04 -12.46
CA PHE A 681 5.98 0.08 -12.67
C PHE A 681 5.14 0.55 -13.83
N GLY A 682 4.68 -0.38 -14.65
CA GLY A 682 3.79 -0.07 -15.73
C GLY A 682 2.84 -1.23 -16.02
N GLY A 683 1.67 -0.89 -16.54
CA GLY A 683 0.68 -1.89 -16.90
C GLY A 683 -0.17 -1.46 -18.08
N LEU A 684 -0.64 -2.46 -18.80
CA LEU A 684 -1.54 -2.32 -19.95
C LEU A 684 -2.68 -3.32 -19.77
N THR A 685 -3.91 -2.83 -19.79
CA THR A 685 -5.11 -3.64 -19.67
C THR A 685 -6.00 -3.43 -20.89
N PHE A 686 -6.40 -4.53 -21.53
CA PHE A 686 -7.42 -4.56 -22.56
C PHE A 686 -8.69 -5.17 -21.99
N THR A 687 -9.79 -4.44 -22.10
CA THR A 687 -11.13 -4.92 -21.74
C THR A 687 -11.93 -5.15 -23.02
N PHE A 688 -12.23 -6.41 -23.30
CA PHE A 688 -12.98 -6.83 -24.47
C PHE A 688 -14.47 -6.97 -24.14
N PRO A 689 -15.34 -6.98 -25.17
CA PRO A 689 -16.75 -7.32 -24.99
C PRO A 689 -16.94 -8.67 -24.28
N LYS A 690 -18.11 -8.84 -23.63
CA LYS A 690 -18.47 -10.03 -22.86
C LYS A 690 -17.60 -10.27 -21.64
N ASP A 691 -17.11 -9.19 -20.99
CA ASP A 691 -16.38 -9.22 -19.71
C ASP A 691 -15.09 -10.08 -19.75
N PHE A 692 -14.36 -9.98 -20.85
CA PHE A 692 -13.08 -10.60 -21.02
C PHE A 692 -11.98 -9.54 -20.89
N ARG A 693 -10.96 -9.80 -20.07
CA ARG A 693 -9.83 -8.88 -19.83
C ARG A 693 -8.50 -9.59 -20.05
N VAL A 694 -7.56 -8.85 -20.62
CA VAL A 694 -6.16 -9.26 -20.74
C VAL A 694 -5.31 -8.15 -20.14
N GLY A 695 -4.40 -8.52 -19.27
CA GLY A 695 -3.49 -7.59 -18.62
C GLY A 695 -2.04 -7.99 -18.84
N ALA A 696 -1.17 -6.99 -18.91
CA ALA A 696 0.27 -7.14 -18.83
C ALA A 696 0.79 -6.08 -17.86
N ASN A 697 1.55 -6.51 -16.85
CA ASN A 697 2.15 -5.63 -15.85
C ASN A 697 3.63 -5.93 -15.73
N GLY A 698 4.41 -4.94 -15.30
CA GLY A 698 5.80 -5.14 -15.01
C GLY A 698 6.35 -4.08 -14.07
N GLY A 699 7.43 -4.45 -13.39
CA GLY A 699 8.15 -3.58 -12.48
C GLY A 699 9.65 -3.76 -12.59
N LEU A 700 10.35 -2.67 -12.38
CA LEU A 700 11.80 -2.60 -12.27
C LEU A 700 12.12 -1.92 -10.93
N PHE A 701 12.96 -2.55 -10.13
CA PHE A 701 13.60 -1.95 -8.98
C PHE A 701 15.07 -1.76 -9.30
N MET A 702 15.55 -0.53 -9.21
CA MET A 702 16.95 -0.20 -9.35
C MET A 702 17.67 -0.44 -8.01
N ASN A 703 18.97 -0.41 -8.05
CA ASN A 703 19.85 -0.60 -6.88
C ASN A 703 19.35 0.15 -5.65
N ARG A 704 19.42 -0.51 -4.49
CA ARG A 704 19.19 0.13 -3.19
C ARG A 704 20.53 0.54 -2.60
N VAL A 705 20.66 1.82 -2.23
CA VAL A 705 21.86 2.38 -1.61
C VAL A 705 21.70 2.36 -0.10
N GLN A 706 22.55 1.64 0.60
CA GLN A 706 22.68 1.61 2.06
C GLN A 706 24.11 1.99 2.45
N LEU A 707 24.40 2.23 3.73
CA LEU A 707 25.71 2.72 4.17
C LEU A 707 26.88 1.86 3.67
N GLN A 708 26.77 0.56 3.80
CA GLN A 708 27.81 -0.41 3.42
C GLN A 708 27.38 -1.39 2.32
N THR A 709 26.09 -1.42 1.98
CA THR A 709 25.52 -2.46 1.10
C THR A 709 24.93 -1.85 -0.16
N GLU A 710 25.23 -2.49 -1.28
CA GLU A 710 24.60 -2.25 -2.58
C GLU A 710 23.87 -3.51 -3.02
N GLN A 711 22.63 -3.36 -3.44
CA GLN A 711 21.81 -4.45 -3.98
C GLN A 711 21.62 -4.27 -5.48
N SER A 712 21.66 -5.38 -6.22
CA SER A 712 21.42 -5.37 -7.67
C SER A 712 19.99 -4.97 -8.00
N ALA A 713 19.80 -4.42 -9.19
CA ALA A 713 18.48 -4.21 -9.75
C ALA A 713 17.77 -5.55 -10.02
N PHE A 714 16.45 -5.57 -9.86
CA PHE A 714 15.63 -6.70 -10.26
C PHE A 714 14.36 -6.22 -10.97
N TYR A 715 13.78 -7.09 -11.79
CA TYR A 715 12.55 -6.82 -12.52
C TYR A 715 11.59 -8.01 -12.43
N PHE A 716 10.32 -7.72 -12.60
CA PHE A 716 9.30 -8.74 -12.73
C PHE A 716 8.27 -8.31 -13.78
N TYR A 717 7.57 -9.27 -14.34
CA TYR A 717 6.45 -9.02 -15.23
C TYR A 717 5.43 -10.14 -15.13
N SER A 718 4.18 -9.81 -15.42
CA SER A 718 3.07 -10.75 -15.39
C SER A 718 2.11 -10.54 -16.55
N PHE A 719 1.46 -11.62 -16.94
CA PHE A 719 0.34 -11.63 -17.86
C PHE A 719 -0.88 -12.23 -17.19
N SER A 720 -1.99 -11.55 -17.31
CA SER A 720 -3.24 -11.99 -16.71
C SER A 720 -4.35 -12.14 -17.75
N LEU A 721 -5.18 -13.15 -17.54
CA LEU A 721 -6.35 -13.44 -18.33
C LEU A 721 -7.53 -13.60 -17.38
N GLN A 722 -8.56 -12.79 -17.54
CA GLN A 722 -9.75 -12.84 -16.69
C GLN A 722 -11.01 -12.94 -17.52
N LYS A 723 -11.94 -13.78 -17.05
CA LYS A 723 -13.27 -13.95 -17.62
C LYS A 723 -14.33 -13.94 -16.54
N SER A 724 -15.29 -13.02 -16.65
CA SER A 724 -16.48 -13.02 -15.80
C SER A 724 -17.63 -13.76 -16.48
N LEU A 725 -18.32 -14.60 -15.72
CA LEU A 725 -19.42 -15.46 -16.12
C LEU A 725 -20.63 -15.24 -15.21
N LEU A 726 -21.78 -15.85 -15.53
CA LEU A 726 -23.00 -15.82 -14.72
C LEU A 726 -23.43 -14.38 -14.32
N ASN A 727 -23.50 -13.47 -15.29
CA ASN A 727 -23.79 -12.05 -15.07
C ASN A 727 -22.81 -11.40 -14.04
N LYS A 728 -21.51 -11.65 -14.23
CA LYS A 728 -20.42 -11.18 -13.38
C LYS A 728 -20.41 -11.75 -11.96
N LYS A 729 -21.12 -12.85 -11.70
CA LYS A 729 -21.12 -13.54 -10.40
C LYS A 729 -19.96 -14.50 -10.25
N LEU A 730 -19.42 -15.05 -11.33
CA LEU A 730 -18.30 -15.98 -11.32
C LEU A 730 -17.13 -15.39 -12.12
N ASP A 731 -15.99 -15.18 -11.46
CA ASP A 731 -14.74 -14.79 -12.10
C ASP A 731 -13.78 -15.97 -12.15
N LEU A 732 -13.20 -16.18 -13.32
CA LEU A 732 -12.09 -17.08 -13.57
C LEU A 732 -10.89 -16.22 -13.95
N SER A 733 -9.76 -16.37 -13.25
CA SER A 733 -8.53 -15.64 -13.53
C SER A 733 -7.36 -16.60 -13.66
N PHE A 734 -6.56 -16.41 -14.71
CA PHE A 734 -5.31 -17.10 -14.92
C PHE A 734 -4.19 -16.04 -14.98
N ASN A 735 -3.17 -16.24 -14.18
CA ASN A 735 -2.03 -15.34 -14.08
C ASN A 735 -0.74 -16.11 -14.33
N VAL A 736 0.19 -15.50 -15.04
CA VAL A 736 1.54 -16.02 -15.26
C VAL A 736 2.55 -14.94 -14.91
N GLN A 737 3.37 -15.22 -13.93
CA GLN A 737 4.51 -14.37 -13.59
C GLN A 737 5.78 -14.86 -14.25
N ASN A 738 6.60 -13.93 -14.76
CA ASN A 738 7.92 -14.16 -15.31
C ASN A 738 7.98 -15.33 -16.31
N LEU A 739 7.01 -15.39 -17.26
CA LEU A 739 6.83 -16.48 -18.21
C LEU A 739 8.13 -16.93 -18.88
N PHE A 740 9.02 -15.98 -19.24
CA PHE A 740 10.26 -16.24 -19.97
C PHE A 740 11.49 -16.42 -19.08
N SER A 741 11.37 -16.22 -17.76
CA SER A 741 12.47 -16.33 -16.81
C SER A 741 12.13 -17.35 -15.73
N ARG A 742 12.77 -18.50 -15.71
CA ARG A 742 12.53 -19.52 -14.68
C ARG A 742 13.14 -19.11 -13.34
N PHE A 743 14.33 -18.53 -13.37
CA PHE A 743 15.06 -18.05 -12.19
C PHE A 743 15.43 -16.59 -12.35
N MET A 744 15.65 -15.94 -11.23
CA MET A 744 16.15 -14.58 -11.15
C MET A 744 17.25 -14.50 -10.10
N ALA A 745 18.39 -13.95 -10.50
CA ALA A 745 19.49 -13.66 -9.60
C ALA A 745 19.21 -12.36 -8.82
N SER A 746 19.51 -12.37 -7.54
CA SER A 746 19.58 -11.19 -6.68
C SER A 746 20.94 -11.16 -6.01
N THR A 747 21.69 -10.08 -6.19
CA THR A 747 23.03 -9.92 -5.65
C THR A 747 23.07 -8.74 -4.67
N SER A 748 23.69 -8.94 -3.52
CA SER A 748 24.04 -7.85 -2.60
C SER A 748 25.53 -7.88 -2.30
N THR A 749 26.17 -6.70 -2.29
CA THR A 749 27.59 -6.55 -1.95
C THR A 749 27.69 -5.62 -0.76
N THR A 750 28.28 -6.11 0.32
CA THR A 750 28.58 -5.33 1.54
C THR A 750 30.07 -5.09 1.64
N THR A 751 30.46 -3.83 1.77
CA THR A 751 31.87 -3.45 1.96
C THR A 751 32.03 -2.76 3.31
N GLY A 752 32.86 -3.31 4.15
CA GLY A 752 33.20 -2.78 5.46
C GLY A 752 34.69 -2.58 5.63
N VAL A 753 35.10 -2.08 6.79
CA VAL A 753 36.52 -1.94 7.11
C VAL A 753 37.16 -3.32 7.21
N GLY A 754 38.08 -3.62 6.30
CA GLY A 754 38.82 -4.86 6.28
C GLY A 754 38.12 -6.07 5.67
N PHE A 755 36.93 -5.90 5.02
CA PHE A 755 36.27 -7.01 4.33
C PHE A 755 35.37 -6.53 3.17
N THR A 756 35.15 -7.44 2.23
CA THR A 756 34.09 -7.34 1.22
C THR A 756 33.32 -8.65 1.20
N GLN A 757 32.00 -8.57 1.15
CA GLN A 757 31.08 -9.70 1.19
C GLN A 757 30.09 -9.61 0.05
N LYS A 758 29.91 -10.68 -0.70
CA LYS A 758 28.94 -10.80 -1.79
C LYS A 758 27.97 -11.94 -1.48
N ASN A 759 26.69 -11.63 -1.54
CA ASN A 759 25.61 -12.62 -1.48
C ASN A 759 24.91 -12.69 -2.85
N GLU A 760 24.64 -13.87 -3.34
CA GLU A 760 23.96 -14.12 -4.58
C GLU A 760 22.89 -15.21 -4.38
N PHE A 761 21.66 -14.90 -4.74
CA PHE A 761 20.51 -15.80 -4.62
C PHE A 761 19.92 -16.04 -6.01
N MET A 762 19.66 -17.30 -6.34
CA MET A 762 18.94 -17.71 -7.54
C MET A 762 17.55 -18.19 -7.15
N ASN A 763 16.56 -17.30 -7.29
CA ASN A 763 15.18 -17.57 -6.89
C ASN A 763 14.35 -18.07 -8.07
N PRO A 764 13.56 -19.15 -7.94
CA PRO A 764 12.54 -19.51 -8.90
C PRO A 764 11.46 -18.43 -8.93
N VAL A 765 11.15 -17.89 -10.12
CA VAL A 765 10.22 -16.74 -10.24
C VAL A 765 9.10 -16.96 -11.24
N ARG A 766 9.17 -18.01 -12.09
CA ARG A 766 8.10 -18.32 -13.03
C ARG A 766 7.00 -19.08 -12.31
N ASN A 767 5.84 -18.47 -12.19
CA ASN A 767 4.68 -19.03 -11.48
C ASN A 767 3.42 -18.93 -12.33
N PHE A 768 2.61 -19.98 -12.31
CA PHE A 768 1.31 -20.08 -12.99
C PHE A 768 0.23 -20.19 -11.92
N ARG A 769 -0.71 -19.25 -11.86
CA ARG A 769 -1.78 -19.22 -10.85
C ARG A 769 -3.16 -19.22 -11.49
N LEU A 770 -4.05 -20.06 -10.95
CA LEU A 770 -5.46 -20.09 -11.29
C LEU A 770 -6.28 -19.64 -10.07
N SER A 771 -7.27 -18.78 -10.31
CA SER A 771 -8.18 -18.30 -9.26
C SER A 771 -9.63 -18.34 -9.74
N VAL A 772 -10.52 -18.70 -8.83
CA VAL A 772 -11.97 -18.76 -9.04
C VAL A 772 -12.65 -18.01 -7.90
N THR A 773 -13.55 -17.08 -8.23
CA THR A 773 -14.32 -16.32 -7.23
C THR A 773 -15.79 -16.30 -7.59
N TYR A 774 -16.66 -16.69 -6.67
CA TYR A 774 -18.12 -16.63 -6.79
C TYR A 774 -18.70 -15.58 -5.85
N ARG A 775 -19.59 -14.72 -6.38
CA ARG A 775 -20.27 -13.64 -5.65
C ARG A 775 -21.75 -13.91 -5.55
N PHE A 776 -22.34 -13.59 -4.39
CA PHE A 776 -23.74 -13.78 -4.11
C PHE A 776 -24.32 -12.62 -3.29
N GLY A 777 -25.65 -12.49 -3.34
CA GLY A 777 -26.37 -11.39 -2.68
C GLY A 777 -26.24 -10.07 -3.43
N ASP A 778 -26.98 -9.08 -2.94
CA ASP A 778 -26.99 -7.72 -3.47
C ASP A 778 -27.24 -6.76 -2.28
N LEU A 779 -26.17 -6.20 -1.75
CA LEU A 779 -26.25 -5.21 -0.67
C LEU A 779 -26.23 -3.82 -1.29
N LYS A 780 -27.40 -3.19 -1.38
CA LYS A 780 -27.58 -1.85 -1.96
C LYS A 780 -27.24 -0.72 -1.00
N THR A 781 -26.85 -1.03 0.23
CA THR A 781 -26.56 -0.06 1.26
C THR A 781 -25.17 -0.21 1.82
N SER A 782 -24.69 0.88 2.41
CA SER A 782 -23.40 0.96 3.06
C SER A 782 -23.54 0.91 4.57
N MET A 783 -22.57 0.31 5.21
CA MET A 783 -22.40 0.39 6.66
C MET A 783 -21.62 1.63 7.04
N LYS A 784 -22.17 2.43 7.95
CA LYS A 784 -21.43 3.56 8.50
C LYS A 784 -20.35 3.08 9.47
N ARG A 785 -19.25 3.78 9.45
CA ARG A 785 -18.16 3.63 10.40
C ARG A 785 -17.75 5.00 10.93
N VAL A 786 -17.13 5.02 12.11
CA VAL A 786 -16.63 6.23 12.74
C VAL A 786 -15.55 6.87 11.84
N GLN A 787 -15.55 8.18 11.61
CA GLN A 787 -14.67 8.87 10.65
C GLN A 787 -13.21 8.94 11.10
N ARG A 788 -12.90 8.56 12.34
CA ARG A 788 -11.56 8.58 12.92
C ARG A 788 -11.38 7.34 13.77
N SER A 789 -10.38 6.54 13.51
CA SER A 789 -9.96 5.43 14.36
C SER A 789 -8.45 5.48 14.56
N ILE A 790 -7.98 4.73 15.55
CA ILE A 790 -6.58 4.64 15.92
C ILE A 790 -5.79 3.97 14.82
N SER A 791 -4.66 4.57 14.44
CA SER A 791 -3.61 3.97 13.63
C SER A 791 -2.28 4.31 14.29
N ASN A 792 -1.48 3.31 14.62
CA ASN A 792 -0.15 3.48 15.18
C ASN A 792 0.88 3.02 14.15
N GLU A 793 1.72 3.94 13.71
CA GLU A 793 2.73 3.71 12.68
C GLU A 793 4.07 4.37 13.06
N ASP A 794 4.31 4.52 14.35
CA ASP A 794 5.46 5.22 14.91
C ASP A 794 6.61 4.28 15.32
N VAL A 795 6.50 2.98 15.02
CA VAL A 795 7.53 1.97 15.29
C VAL A 795 8.19 1.53 14.00
N MET A 796 9.52 1.61 13.95
CA MET A 796 10.31 0.95 12.93
C MET A 796 10.09 -0.55 13.01
N GLN A 797 9.63 -1.13 11.93
CA GLN A 797 9.65 -2.58 11.76
C GLN A 797 11.06 -2.99 11.40
N GLY A 798 11.57 -4.03 12.07
CA GLY A 798 12.82 -4.65 11.69
C GLY A 798 12.78 -4.95 10.20
N GLU A 799 13.81 -4.61 9.49
CA GLU A 799 14.07 -5.27 8.22
C GLU A 799 14.20 -6.75 8.61
N SER A 800 13.08 -7.50 8.51
CA SER A 800 13.20 -8.95 8.50
C SER A 800 14.33 -9.22 7.54
N ASN A 801 15.24 -10.13 7.87
CA ASN A 801 16.30 -10.57 6.97
C ASN A 801 15.66 -10.99 5.65
N THR A 802 15.22 -9.99 4.89
CA THR A 802 14.63 -10.09 3.58
C THR A 802 15.73 -10.30 2.54
N GLN A 803 16.83 -10.89 2.95
CA GLN A 803 17.63 -11.65 2.02
C GLN A 803 16.85 -12.85 1.49
N GLN A 804 15.74 -13.23 2.13
CA GLN A 804 14.87 -14.31 1.68
C GLN A 804 13.57 -13.89 0.96
N SER A 805 13.22 -12.64 0.82
CA SER A 805 11.90 -12.29 0.27
C SER A 805 11.86 -11.12 -0.68
N THR A 806 12.85 -11.00 -1.58
CA THR A 806 12.63 -10.26 -2.83
C THR A 806 12.03 -11.16 -3.93
N SER A 807 11.35 -12.23 -3.58
CA SER A 807 10.35 -12.79 -4.48
C SER A 807 9.09 -12.00 -4.23
N THR A 808 8.64 -11.27 -5.22
CA THR A 808 7.28 -10.74 -5.36
C THR A 808 6.30 -11.44 -4.43
N SER A 809 6.27 -10.97 -3.19
CA SER A 809 5.06 -11.15 -2.45
C SER A 809 4.04 -10.32 -3.22
N THR A 810 3.18 -10.98 -3.95
CA THR A 810 1.79 -10.58 -3.91
C THR A 810 1.50 -10.55 -2.42
N SER A 811 1.91 -9.47 -1.79
CA SER A 811 1.71 -9.25 -0.39
C SER A 811 0.22 -9.23 -0.18
N THR A 812 -0.26 -10.29 0.37
CA THR A 812 -1.26 -10.06 1.40
C THR A 812 -0.55 -9.11 2.36
N PRO A 813 -0.96 -7.84 2.49
CA PRO A 813 -0.37 -7.00 3.51
C PRO A 813 -0.59 -7.77 4.81
N ALA A 814 0.50 -8.07 5.49
CA ALA A 814 0.38 -8.43 6.89
C ALA A 814 -0.52 -7.38 7.51
N ALA A 815 -1.66 -7.79 8.00
CA ALA A 815 -2.57 -6.92 8.70
C ALA A 815 -1.77 -6.25 9.81
N LYS A 816 -1.64 -4.97 9.72
CA LYS A 816 -1.36 -4.10 10.83
C LYS A 816 -2.54 -3.21 11.10
#